data_ea1cad4e5700a9eca81fbd11949096cb
#
_entry.id   ea1cad4e5700a9eca81fbd11949096cb
#
_cell.length_a   1.000
_cell.length_b   1.000
_cell.length_c   1.000
_cell.angle_alpha   90.00
_cell.angle_beta   90.00
_cell.angle_gamma   90.00
#
_symmetry.space_group_name_H-M   'P 1'
#
loop_
_entity.id
_entity.type
_entity.pdbx_description
1 polymer ?
#
loop_
_entity_poly.entity_id
_entity_poly.type
_entity_poly.pdbx_seq_one_letter_code
_entity_poly.pdbx_strand_id
1 'polypeptide(L)'
;MHPFAALFTALLALSTVAHSASIWVEGEAPTTSTAQKHNWYDSVKRDVLSGGAWLSHYGEKAGECGYAIEVAEAGDYTFFARLNPVASEPKWRLDGGAWTAVTTGTAQQQQNIAGDGKIDHRFIAWVKIAKLALAKGKHEIAFRFEGGAANSGGLDCFVLTTDPFVPQGTMKPGAGAGAVAAGPGDWFPLMADDDTFDLRSITDMSRLVPAPAGQFGFLKAKGDKLQFEKAAAPVKLWGVGANVEPGKYTREQLTQRAKYLRKHGINAAREHALFDELTTRGVLDPKKLDQYDWWFAELKKHGIYSAWSVFYHFTIGPDAGYPPELFAELPKGDTYGLITASPKLWEIRNKWLVAMLQHKNPYTGLRYVDDPALATVEMQNEDSIFFWNPLGELANAKGKWPQHAKLLRTRFAAWVKAKYKTDVALKTAWGELRNGDSVNAAELAIMGPWELAGNGPQGAFAGQTRRAGDYIQCLAEMQRGFYTDCEKAIRNAGFKGVTMTTAWQVGGSATEAANTWTDTVGGMIDRHNYAGGGEGGHGIKEGKVNNESHLARPGGGIFTTAMKQVEGKPFCMTEWTQSAPNQWKAECAPIMAFYGMGLQGWDASFHFTQSGTRLGDGWPGMSSYTTDTPAYIGQFPALAFAIHNGHITEGPIVAARRLTKEDLFSGKDALKQDATKGGYDVKTMIVDGGTPLEAFAMGRVTVGFEGGKTEQRNFVKNWNQPNRIIDSATDLLAWSYGEETIFVKGPKTQALIGKTNDRAFTLGFQATFKTPWVSIIFTPLDDLPLYKSKHILITALARDKQTGAKYNTDGSRLESAGTAPLLLEPVQATLSITGAKPASVTPCDPYGVPMPGKSVPIAADGSFTIDGTYRAYYYEVKR
;
A
#
# COMPACT_ATOMS: atom_id res chain seq x y z
N MET A 1 54.07 58.34 -31.69
CA MET A 1 52.67 58.72 -31.95
C MET A 1 51.80 57.79 -31.10
N HIS A 2 50.88 58.30 -30.34
CA HIS A 2 50.26 57.82 -29.14
C HIS A 2 49.57 56.41 -29.19
N PRO A 3 49.58 55.65 -28.04
CA PRO A 3 48.78 54.47 -27.85
C PRO A 3 47.42 54.81 -27.22
N PHE A 4 46.34 54.14 -27.65
CA PHE A 4 45.07 54.16 -27.06
C PHE A 4 45.03 53.12 -25.88
N ALA A 5 44.74 53.60 -24.69
CA ALA A 5 44.47 52.83 -23.50
C ALA A 5 42.97 52.42 -23.50
N ALA A 6 42.69 51.10 -23.50
CA ALA A 6 41.36 50.60 -23.29
C ALA A 6 41.13 50.35 -21.80
N LEU A 7 40.15 51.02 -21.22
CA LEU A 7 39.68 50.88 -19.84
C LEU A 7 38.81 49.64 -19.75
N PHE A 8 39.25 48.60 -19.03
CA PHE A 8 38.44 47.46 -18.65
C PHE A 8 37.70 47.77 -17.33
N THR A 9 36.40 48.01 -17.40
CA THR A 9 35.56 48.12 -16.22
C THR A 9 35.16 46.72 -15.79
N ALA A 10 35.75 46.21 -14.71
CA ALA A 10 35.33 44.96 -14.07
C ALA A 10 34.05 45.23 -13.28
N LEU A 11 32.92 44.68 -13.74
CA LEU A 11 31.72 44.56 -12.94
C LEU A 11 31.94 43.45 -11.90
N LEU A 12 32.18 43.83 -10.64
CA LEU A 12 32.03 42.90 -9.52
C LEU A 12 30.56 42.59 -9.36
N ALA A 13 30.14 41.39 -9.75
CA ALA A 13 28.85 40.80 -9.31
C ALA A 13 29.02 40.44 -7.82
N LEU A 14 28.46 41.24 -6.94
CA LEU A 14 28.27 40.86 -5.57
C LEU A 14 27.22 39.66 -5.56
N SER A 15 27.72 38.47 -5.40
CA SER A 15 26.90 37.34 -4.99
C SER A 15 26.46 37.62 -3.56
N THR A 16 25.22 38.03 -3.37
CA THR A 16 24.58 38.05 -2.06
C THR A 16 24.51 36.61 -1.56
N VAL A 17 25.38 36.23 -0.65
CA VAL A 17 25.23 35.04 0.16
C VAL A 17 23.92 35.25 0.92
N ALA A 18 22.88 34.45 0.62
CA ALA A 18 21.66 34.46 1.38
C ALA A 18 22.00 34.06 2.82
N HIS A 19 21.88 35.00 3.74
CA HIS A 19 22.03 34.71 5.16
C HIS A 19 20.82 33.91 5.61
N SER A 20 21.07 32.81 6.26
CA SER A 20 20.10 31.99 6.93
C SER A 20 19.47 32.78 8.08
N ALA A 21 18.16 32.99 8.04
CA ALA A 21 17.43 33.68 9.08
C ALA A 21 16.43 32.75 9.74
N SER A 22 16.59 32.51 11.04
CA SER A 22 15.59 31.77 11.84
C SER A 22 15.28 32.49 13.14
N ILE A 23 13.99 32.53 13.49
CA ILE A 23 13.48 33.16 14.73
C ILE A 23 12.83 32.07 15.54
N TRP A 24 13.43 31.71 16.65
CA TRP A 24 12.89 30.73 17.60
C TRP A 24 12.34 31.46 18.83
N VAL A 25 11.11 31.07 19.24
CA VAL A 25 10.41 31.69 20.36
C VAL A 25 9.89 30.60 21.31
N GLU A 26 10.19 30.72 22.58
CA GLU A 26 9.68 29.81 23.62
C GLU A 26 8.24 30.20 23.98
N GLY A 27 7.35 29.18 24.07
CA GLY A 27 5.93 29.40 24.29
C GLY A 27 5.58 29.96 25.66
N GLU A 28 6.37 29.63 26.67
CA GLU A 28 6.18 30.14 28.04
C GLU A 28 6.54 31.63 28.23
N ALA A 29 7.08 32.29 27.21
CA ALA A 29 7.55 33.69 27.27
C ALA A 29 6.68 34.65 26.42
N PRO A 30 5.34 34.68 26.54
CA PRO A 30 4.50 35.61 25.77
C PRO A 30 4.71 37.05 26.25
N THR A 31 4.62 37.98 25.31
CA THR A 31 4.59 39.43 25.63
C THR A 31 3.28 39.83 26.31
N THR A 32 2.17 39.18 25.91
CA THR A 32 0.83 39.34 26.50
C THR A 32 0.17 37.98 26.65
N SER A 33 -0.59 37.73 27.70
CA SER A 33 -1.32 36.48 27.89
C SER A 33 -2.57 36.64 28.77
N THR A 34 -3.65 36.00 28.27
CA THR A 34 -4.86 35.75 29.06
C THR A 34 -5.10 34.24 29.29
N ALA A 35 -4.11 33.40 28.99
CA ALA A 35 -4.20 31.98 29.20
C ALA A 35 -4.39 31.59 30.64
N GLN A 36 -5.24 30.63 30.92
CA GLN A 36 -5.60 30.17 32.26
C GLN A 36 -4.87 28.87 32.59
N LYS A 37 -3.97 28.91 33.56
CA LYS A 37 -3.23 27.74 34.05
C LYS A 37 -4.10 26.86 34.94
N HIS A 38 -3.85 25.55 34.85
CA HIS A 38 -4.51 24.57 35.72
C HIS A 38 -3.48 23.55 36.25
N ASN A 39 -3.43 23.31 37.53
CA ASN A 39 -2.39 22.48 38.18
C ASN A 39 -2.28 21.08 37.59
N TRP A 40 -3.41 20.43 37.31
CA TRP A 40 -3.40 19.10 36.68
C TRP A 40 -2.85 19.17 35.25
N TYR A 41 -3.27 20.13 34.44
CA TYR A 41 -2.86 20.26 33.04
C TYR A 41 -1.38 20.68 32.91
N ASP A 42 -0.84 21.42 33.88
CA ASP A 42 0.57 21.79 33.97
C ASP A 42 1.47 20.70 34.59
N SER A 43 0.90 19.58 35.03
CA SER A 43 1.68 18.41 35.46
C SER A 43 2.20 17.60 34.26
N VAL A 44 3.29 18.09 33.68
CA VAL A 44 3.89 17.56 32.44
C VAL A 44 5.37 17.24 32.64
N LYS A 45 5.89 16.37 31.75
CA LYS A 45 7.31 16.04 31.63
C LYS A 45 8.07 17.23 31.07
N ARG A 46 8.82 17.91 31.92
CA ARG A 46 9.51 19.15 31.55
C ARG A 46 10.78 18.92 30.72
N ASP A 47 11.42 17.80 30.87
CA ASP A 47 12.62 17.36 30.16
C ASP A 47 12.43 17.18 28.65
N VAL A 48 11.18 17.04 28.19
CA VAL A 48 10.84 16.90 26.77
C VAL A 48 10.35 18.21 26.13
N LEU A 49 10.27 19.31 26.92
CA LEU A 49 9.83 20.63 26.46
C LEU A 49 11.01 21.53 26.16
N SER A 50 10.86 22.42 25.20
CA SER A 50 11.82 23.49 24.94
C SER A 50 11.88 24.45 26.15
N GLY A 51 13.07 24.86 26.54
CA GLY A 51 13.20 25.66 27.75
C GLY A 51 12.74 24.99 29.06
N GLY A 52 12.23 23.76 29.02
CA GLY A 52 11.72 23.03 30.18
C GLY A 52 10.36 23.51 30.68
N ALA A 53 9.62 24.27 29.88
CA ALA A 53 8.30 24.80 30.21
C ALA A 53 7.42 24.94 28.95
N TRP A 54 6.15 25.23 29.13
CA TRP A 54 5.22 25.56 28.07
C TRP A 54 4.19 26.59 28.52
N LEU A 55 3.63 27.35 27.62
CA LEU A 55 2.41 28.10 27.88
C LEU A 55 1.26 27.12 27.84
N SER A 56 0.50 27.05 28.93
CA SER A 56 -0.69 26.20 29.03
C SER A 56 -1.96 27.04 29.17
N HIS A 57 -3.04 26.54 28.60
CA HIS A 57 -4.40 27.06 28.76
C HIS A 57 -5.36 25.91 29.04
N TYR A 58 -6.12 25.98 30.13
CA TYR A 58 -7.20 25.04 30.45
C TYR A 58 -8.30 25.77 31.19
N GLY A 59 -9.41 26.07 30.48
CA GLY A 59 -10.50 26.87 31.05
C GLY A 59 -11.72 26.94 30.15
N GLU A 60 -12.80 27.52 30.73
CA GLU A 60 -14.07 27.66 30.05
C GLU A 60 -14.10 28.82 29.03
N LYS A 61 -13.23 29.81 29.20
CA LYS A 61 -13.10 30.94 28.28
C LYS A 61 -11.85 30.79 27.41
N ALA A 62 -11.88 31.35 26.21
CA ALA A 62 -10.71 31.39 25.36
C ALA A 62 -9.55 32.15 26.01
N GLY A 63 -8.33 31.64 25.82
CA GLY A 63 -7.09 32.28 26.22
C GLY A 63 -6.30 32.73 25.01
N GLU A 64 -5.76 33.97 25.06
CA GLU A 64 -4.92 34.53 24.01
C GLU A 64 -3.51 34.78 24.55
N CYS A 65 -2.50 34.66 23.69
CA CYS A 65 -1.11 35.01 23.98
C CYS A 65 -0.46 35.64 22.72
N GLY A 66 0.27 36.74 22.95
CA GLY A 66 0.97 37.47 21.91
C GLY A 66 2.47 37.42 22.12
N TYR A 67 3.24 37.36 21.04
CA TYR A 67 4.70 37.30 21.02
C TYR A 67 5.25 38.36 20.05
N ALA A 68 6.01 39.31 20.57
CA ALA A 68 6.74 40.26 19.73
C ALA A 68 7.98 39.57 19.13
N ILE A 69 8.14 39.66 17.82
CA ILE A 69 9.30 39.14 17.11
C ILE A 69 10.00 40.25 16.30
N GLU A 70 11.30 40.11 16.10
CA GLU A 70 12.10 41.01 15.27
C GLU A 70 12.59 40.27 14.01
N VAL A 71 12.13 40.69 12.84
CA VAL A 71 12.54 40.13 11.54
C VAL A 71 13.76 40.92 11.05
N ALA A 72 14.91 40.30 11.07
CA ALA A 72 16.17 40.95 10.67
C ALA A 72 16.27 41.22 9.17
N GLU A 73 15.73 40.35 8.34
CA GLU A 73 15.73 40.42 6.89
C GLU A 73 14.35 40.06 6.33
N ALA A 74 13.87 40.83 5.32
CA ALA A 74 12.63 40.52 4.63
C ALA A 74 12.77 39.22 3.83
N GLY A 75 11.73 38.37 3.85
CA GLY A 75 11.77 37.07 3.11
C GLY A 75 10.52 36.21 3.32
N ASP A 76 10.55 35.09 2.67
CA ASP A 76 9.50 34.05 2.81
C ASP A 76 9.87 33.08 3.93
N TYR A 77 9.21 33.22 5.05
CA TYR A 77 9.45 32.40 6.23
C TYR A 77 8.45 31.25 6.29
N THR A 78 8.94 30.05 6.55
CA THR A 78 8.08 28.92 6.96
C THR A 78 7.86 29.00 8.47
N PHE A 79 6.61 28.96 8.87
CA PHE A 79 6.15 29.06 10.26
C PHE A 79 5.74 27.70 10.80
N PHE A 80 6.40 27.24 11.84
CA PHE A 80 6.05 26.01 12.59
C PHE A 80 5.78 26.35 14.06
N ALA A 81 4.86 25.60 14.69
CA ALA A 81 4.66 25.64 16.13
C ALA A 81 4.61 24.24 16.72
N ARG A 82 5.21 24.09 17.89
CA ARG A 82 5.10 22.89 18.72
C ARG A 82 4.05 23.13 19.79
N LEU A 83 2.87 22.53 19.60
CA LEU A 83 1.68 22.81 20.39
C LEU A 83 0.87 21.56 20.69
N ASN A 84 -0.13 21.67 21.59
CA ASN A 84 -1.02 20.54 21.88
C ASN A 84 -2.07 20.36 20.77
N PRO A 85 -2.10 19.17 20.08
CA PRO A 85 -3.07 18.88 19.06
C PRO A 85 -4.33 18.16 19.60
N VAL A 86 -4.40 17.81 20.88
CA VAL A 86 -5.44 16.95 21.46
C VAL A 86 -6.44 17.78 22.27
N ALA A 87 -7.72 17.62 22.01
CA ALA A 87 -8.82 18.37 22.64
C ALA A 87 -8.50 19.89 22.70
N SER A 88 -8.05 20.44 21.57
CA SER A 88 -7.55 21.78 21.43
C SER A 88 -7.95 22.34 20.07
N GLU A 89 -8.43 23.57 20.03
CA GLU A 89 -8.74 24.30 18.81
C GLU A 89 -7.88 25.58 18.73
N PRO A 90 -6.56 25.44 18.46
CA PRO A 90 -5.66 26.57 18.40
C PRO A 90 -5.92 27.41 17.14
N LYS A 91 -5.86 28.73 17.30
CA LYS A 91 -5.87 29.72 16.22
C LYS A 91 -4.66 30.61 16.35
N TRP A 92 -4.24 31.21 15.25
CA TRP A 92 -3.13 32.12 15.20
C TRP A 92 -3.46 33.35 14.34
N ARG A 93 -2.71 34.43 14.52
CA ARG A 93 -2.75 35.62 13.66
C ARG A 93 -1.40 36.33 13.66
N LEU A 94 -1.17 37.10 12.56
CA LEU A 94 -0.03 37.99 12.38
C LEU A 94 -0.51 39.43 12.45
N ASP A 95 0.21 40.28 13.18
CA ASP A 95 0.05 41.75 13.24
C ASP A 95 -1.39 42.23 13.43
N GLY A 96 -2.11 41.61 14.35
CA GLY A 96 -3.51 41.95 14.64
C GLY A 96 -4.51 41.57 13.55
N GLY A 97 -4.12 40.79 12.55
CA GLY A 97 -4.99 40.32 11.49
C GLY A 97 -6.10 39.38 11.95
N ALA A 98 -6.81 38.76 11.02
CA ALA A 98 -7.89 37.82 11.32
C ALA A 98 -7.33 36.53 11.93
N TRP A 99 -8.09 35.92 12.87
CA TRP A 99 -7.77 34.62 13.45
C TRP A 99 -7.90 33.50 12.42
N THR A 100 -6.85 32.72 12.23
CA THR A 100 -6.80 31.56 11.36
C THR A 100 -6.66 30.29 12.19
N ALA A 101 -7.47 29.28 11.90
CA ALA A 101 -7.38 27.99 12.59
C ALA A 101 -6.05 27.27 12.28
N VAL A 102 -5.48 26.63 13.29
CA VAL A 102 -4.33 25.72 13.11
C VAL A 102 -4.84 24.33 12.76
N THR A 103 -4.40 23.78 11.64
CA THR A 103 -4.77 22.43 11.20
C THR A 103 -3.96 21.38 11.97
N THR A 104 -4.47 20.94 13.12
CA THR A 104 -3.78 19.96 13.99
C THR A 104 -3.74 18.55 13.42
N GLY A 105 -4.58 18.21 12.45
CA GLY A 105 -4.58 16.90 11.77
C GLY A 105 -3.29 16.59 11.00
N THR A 106 -2.44 17.59 10.75
CA THR A 106 -1.10 17.43 10.14
C THR A 106 0.03 17.38 11.17
N ALA A 107 -0.31 17.26 12.46
CA ALA A 107 0.66 17.26 13.55
C ALA A 107 1.64 16.09 13.45
N GLN A 108 2.92 16.39 13.61
CA GLN A 108 4.03 15.43 13.54
C GLN A 108 4.67 15.26 14.91
N GLN A 109 5.26 14.09 15.16
CA GLN A 109 5.95 13.78 16.41
C GLN A 109 5.07 13.98 17.65
N GLN A 110 3.81 13.56 17.58
CA GLN A 110 2.91 13.65 18.70
C GLN A 110 3.43 12.82 19.88
N GLN A 111 3.62 13.47 21.02
CA GLN A 111 4.18 12.88 22.22
C GLN A 111 3.27 13.12 23.42
N ASN A 112 3.01 12.08 24.23
CA ASN A 112 2.37 12.21 25.52
C ASN A 112 3.35 12.81 26.53
N ILE A 113 3.03 13.99 27.05
CA ILE A 113 3.84 14.73 28.02
C ILE A 113 3.27 14.69 29.45
N ALA A 114 2.23 13.92 29.72
CA ALA A 114 1.66 13.79 31.05
C ALA A 114 2.73 13.32 32.04
N GLY A 115 2.90 14.03 33.15
CA GLY A 115 3.89 13.72 34.18
C GLY A 115 3.68 12.36 34.86
N ASP A 116 2.42 11.89 34.93
CA ASP A 116 2.03 10.59 35.44
C ASP A 116 1.93 9.51 34.34
N GLY A 117 2.23 9.85 33.06
CA GLY A 117 2.22 8.95 31.91
C GLY A 117 0.84 8.54 31.40
N LYS A 118 -0.25 9.04 31.99
CA LYS A 118 -1.60 8.75 31.52
C LYS A 118 -1.87 9.29 30.14
N ILE A 119 -2.68 8.59 29.38
CA ILE A 119 -3.16 9.03 28.07
C ILE A 119 -4.40 9.90 28.31
N ASP A 120 -4.20 11.22 28.25
CA ASP A 120 -5.25 12.23 28.45
C ASP A 120 -5.06 13.41 27.49
N HIS A 121 -5.33 14.65 27.88
CA HIS A 121 -5.21 15.84 27.03
C HIS A 121 -3.78 16.41 26.96
N ARG A 122 -2.79 15.86 27.67
CA ARG A 122 -1.44 16.42 27.77
C ARG A 122 -0.53 15.84 26.69
N PHE A 123 -0.62 16.41 25.51
CA PHE A 123 0.20 16.06 24.35
C PHE A 123 0.89 17.29 23.79
N ILE A 124 1.96 17.04 23.03
CA ILE A 124 2.66 18.05 22.25
C ILE A 124 3.02 17.49 20.87
N ALA A 125 2.96 18.32 19.86
CA ALA A 125 3.33 17.93 18.49
C ALA A 125 3.77 19.15 17.68
N TRP A 126 4.61 18.94 16.66
CA TRP A 126 4.95 19.96 15.70
C TRP A 126 3.85 20.10 14.62
N VAL A 127 3.50 21.34 14.31
CA VAL A 127 2.54 21.67 13.26
C VAL A 127 3.16 22.74 12.37
N LYS A 128 3.14 22.55 11.06
CA LYS A 128 3.45 23.59 10.07
C LYS A 128 2.22 24.50 9.98
N ILE A 129 2.39 25.76 10.29
CA ILE A 129 1.31 26.74 10.37
C ILE A 129 1.04 27.40 9.04
N ALA A 130 2.09 28.04 8.46
CA ALA A 130 1.96 28.82 7.23
C ALA A 130 3.32 29.09 6.56
N LYS A 131 3.27 29.62 5.33
CA LYS A 131 4.38 30.40 4.73
C LYS A 131 4.00 31.87 4.80
N LEU A 132 4.90 32.71 5.28
CA LEU A 132 4.66 34.13 5.55
C LEU A 132 5.71 34.98 4.84
N ALA A 133 5.29 35.88 3.98
CA ALA A 133 6.15 36.95 3.47
C ALA A 133 6.24 38.03 4.55
N LEU A 134 7.38 38.09 5.25
CA LEU A 134 7.61 39.06 6.32
C LEU A 134 8.54 40.17 5.85
N ALA A 135 8.16 41.41 6.16
CA ALA A 135 9.04 42.57 5.99
C ALA A 135 10.07 42.61 7.13
N LYS A 136 11.19 43.28 6.89
CA LYS A 136 12.14 43.61 7.98
C LYS A 136 11.47 44.51 9.02
N GLY A 137 11.62 44.18 10.30
CA GLY A 137 11.11 44.99 11.40
C GLY A 137 10.39 44.16 12.47
N LYS A 138 9.57 44.87 13.26
CA LYS A 138 8.84 44.26 14.36
C LYS A 138 7.50 43.74 13.86
N HIS A 139 7.17 42.49 14.27
CA HIS A 139 5.90 41.81 14.02
C HIS A 139 5.36 41.21 15.31
N GLU A 140 4.10 40.90 15.35
CA GLU A 140 3.45 40.19 16.43
C GLU A 140 2.82 38.89 15.91
N ILE A 141 3.22 37.76 16.49
CA ILE A 141 2.51 36.49 16.32
C ILE A 141 1.63 36.27 17.56
N ALA A 142 0.35 36.05 17.37
CA ALA A 142 -0.55 35.71 18.48
C ALA A 142 -1.21 34.36 18.28
N PHE A 143 -1.41 33.65 19.37
CA PHE A 143 -2.20 32.41 19.43
C PHE A 143 -3.42 32.61 20.30
N ARG A 144 -4.48 31.88 19.98
CA ARG A 144 -5.69 31.77 20.75
C ARG A 144 -6.08 30.31 20.90
N PHE A 145 -6.36 29.90 22.11
CA PHE A 145 -6.89 28.59 22.47
C PHE A 145 -8.35 28.75 22.89
N GLU A 146 -9.23 27.96 22.31
CA GLU A 146 -10.65 28.03 22.67
C GLU A 146 -10.88 27.40 24.05
N GLY A 147 -11.99 27.78 24.71
CA GLY A 147 -12.39 27.23 26.00
C GLY A 147 -13.49 26.15 25.86
N GLY A 148 -14.01 25.69 26.99
CA GLY A 148 -15.11 24.74 27.06
C GLY A 148 -14.73 23.34 26.62
N ALA A 149 -15.39 22.74 25.65
CA ALA A 149 -15.12 21.36 25.22
C ALA A 149 -13.73 21.16 24.59
N ALA A 150 -13.14 22.24 24.02
CA ALA A 150 -11.81 22.27 23.43
C ALA A 150 -10.84 23.10 24.27
N ASN A 151 -10.83 22.87 25.57
CA ASN A 151 -10.19 23.73 26.56
C ASN A 151 -8.72 23.42 26.85
N SER A 152 -8.10 22.51 26.13
CA SER A 152 -6.74 22.01 26.37
C SER A 152 -5.72 22.68 25.46
N GLY A 153 -5.47 23.98 25.62
CA GLY A 153 -4.46 24.70 24.84
C GLY A 153 -3.04 24.58 25.42
N GLY A 154 -2.03 24.40 24.58
CA GLY A 154 -0.63 24.38 25.01
C GLY A 154 0.31 24.74 23.86
N LEU A 155 1.33 25.56 24.14
CA LEU A 155 2.38 25.98 23.22
C LEU A 155 3.74 25.81 23.90
N ASP A 156 4.58 24.96 23.31
CA ASP A 156 5.96 24.74 23.77
C ASP A 156 6.93 25.76 23.17
N CYS A 157 6.95 25.85 21.86
CA CYS A 157 7.75 26.80 21.11
C CYS A 157 7.19 27.00 19.69
N PHE A 158 7.69 28.02 18.99
CA PHE A 158 7.47 28.17 17.58
C PHE A 158 8.71 28.72 16.85
N VAL A 159 8.76 28.55 15.55
CA VAL A 159 9.86 28.98 14.72
C VAL A 159 9.40 29.53 13.38
N LEU A 160 10.04 30.62 12.96
CA LEU A 160 9.95 31.16 11.61
C LEU A 160 11.34 31.04 10.97
N THR A 161 11.45 30.42 9.81
CA THR A 161 12.74 30.19 9.18
C THR A 161 12.67 30.30 7.66
N THR A 162 13.69 30.88 7.06
CA THR A 162 13.89 30.90 5.61
C THR A 162 14.60 29.66 5.12
N ASP A 163 15.23 28.91 6.02
CA ASP A 163 15.92 27.66 5.70
C ASP A 163 14.99 26.46 5.72
N PRO A 164 15.33 25.42 4.98
CA PRO A 164 14.73 24.11 5.16
C PRO A 164 14.88 23.64 6.61
N PHE A 165 13.78 23.48 7.31
CA PHE A 165 13.75 23.02 8.70
C PHE A 165 12.81 21.84 8.84
N VAL A 166 13.34 20.75 9.38
CA VAL A 166 12.53 19.59 9.80
C VAL A 166 12.43 19.65 11.31
N PRO A 167 11.26 19.98 11.85
CA PRO A 167 11.05 20.02 13.28
C PRO A 167 11.36 18.67 13.94
N GLN A 168 12.19 18.67 15.00
CA GLN A 168 12.52 17.46 15.73
C GLN A 168 12.70 17.76 17.23
N GLY A 169 11.80 17.20 18.06
CA GLY A 169 11.86 17.45 19.51
C GLY A 169 11.96 18.94 19.84
N THR A 170 12.99 19.34 20.55
CA THR A 170 13.30 20.74 20.93
C THR A 170 14.48 21.31 20.15
N MET A 171 14.86 20.68 19.04
CA MET A 171 16.02 21.13 18.23
C MET A 171 15.71 22.40 17.47
N LYS A 172 16.59 23.41 17.62
CA LYS A 172 16.48 24.70 16.91
C LYS A 172 17.03 24.59 15.50
N PRO A 173 16.56 25.40 14.52
CA PRO A 173 17.17 25.51 13.21
C PRO A 173 18.69 25.71 13.32
N GLY A 174 19.46 24.97 12.55
CA GLY A 174 20.90 25.00 12.57
C GLY A 174 21.62 24.21 13.67
N ALA A 175 20.86 23.67 14.66
CA ALA A 175 21.44 22.90 15.77
C ALA A 175 21.44 21.37 15.57
N GLY A 176 20.84 20.87 14.49
CA GLY A 176 20.70 19.43 14.22
C GLY A 176 21.35 18.98 12.92
N ALA A 177 21.39 17.68 12.68
CA ALA A 177 22.00 17.03 11.51
C ALA A 177 21.49 17.51 10.13
N GLY A 178 20.54 18.44 10.07
CA GLY A 178 20.04 19.04 8.83
C GLY A 178 20.89 20.19 8.25
N ALA A 179 21.84 20.73 9.03
CA ALA A 179 22.68 21.86 8.62
C ALA A 179 24.03 21.46 7.99
N VAL A 180 24.39 20.17 8.02
CA VAL A 180 25.57 19.69 7.33
C VAL A 180 25.22 19.57 5.85
N ALA A 181 25.92 20.34 5.00
CA ALA A 181 25.92 20.06 3.58
C ALA A 181 26.26 18.58 3.40
N ALA A 182 25.32 17.76 2.91
CA ALA A 182 25.60 16.35 2.68
C ALA A 182 26.77 16.28 1.70
N GLY A 183 27.84 15.62 2.11
CA GLY A 183 28.90 15.26 1.21
C GLY A 183 28.42 14.16 0.23
N PRO A 184 29.17 13.92 -0.85
CA PRO A 184 28.91 12.79 -1.71
C PRO A 184 28.79 11.50 -0.89
N GLY A 185 27.66 10.78 -1.02
CA GLY A 185 27.42 9.51 -0.33
C GLY A 185 26.75 9.60 1.02
N ASP A 186 26.56 10.75 1.59
CA ASP A 186 25.86 10.90 2.87
C ASP A 186 24.35 10.68 2.69
N TRP A 187 23.74 9.91 3.62
CA TRP A 187 22.30 9.78 3.69
C TRP A 187 21.65 11.15 3.93
N PHE A 188 20.62 11.46 3.17
CA PHE A 188 19.98 12.76 3.24
C PHE A 188 18.51 12.67 3.65
N PRO A 189 17.98 13.66 4.39
CA PRO A 189 16.59 13.66 4.81
C PRO A 189 15.64 13.88 3.62
N LEU A 190 14.54 13.14 3.61
CA LEU A 190 13.42 13.44 2.73
C LEU A 190 12.76 14.75 3.18
N MET A 191 12.90 15.78 2.37
CA MET A 191 12.30 17.11 2.57
C MET A 191 11.14 17.25 1.59
N ALA A 192 9.97 16.70 1.97
CA ALA A 192 8.77 16.76 1.15
C ALA A 192 7.76 17.71 1.80
N ASP A 193 7.64 18.91 1.26
CA ASP A 193 6.50 19.81 1.48
C ASP A 193 5.25 19.25 0.79
N ASP A 194 4.12 19.97 0.89
CA ASP A 194 2.94 19.65 0.10
C ASP A 194 3.25 19.79 -1.40
N ASP A 195 2.70 18.88 -2.21
CA ASP A 195 2.83 18.96 -3.66
C ASP A 195 2.11 20.23 -4.18
N THR A 196 2.85 21.09 -4.86
CA THR A 196 2.30 22.31 -5.46
C THR A 196 1.65 22.05 -6.81
N PHE A 197 1.73 20.81 -7.32
CA PHE A 197 1.28 20.44 -8.68
C PHE A 197 1.87 21.33 -9.77
N ASP A 198 3.15 21.64 -9.63
CA ASP A 198 3.87 22.45 -10.60
C ASP A 198 3.86 21.78 -11.98
N LEU A 199 3.45 22.52 -13.01
CA LEU A 199 3.35 22.02 -14.39
C LEU A 199 4.69 21.62 -15.02
N ARG A 200 5.81 21.99 -14.40
CA ARG A 200 7.15 21.56 -14.82
C ARG A 200 7.53 20.18 -14.31
N SER A 201 6.72 19.58 -13.43
CA SER A 201 6.99 18.26 -12.88
C SER A 201 7.08 17.21 -13.99
N ILE A 202 8.24 16.57 -14.09
CA ILE A 202 8.46 15.48 -15.06
C ILE A 202 7.90 14.14 -14.59
N THR A 203 7.47 14.07 -13.35
CA THR A 203 6.80 12.90 -12.75
C THR A 203 5.26 13.00 -12.81
N ASP A 204 4.72 14.04 -13.44
CA ASP A 204 3.27 14.14 -13.66
C ASP A 204 2.79 13.20 -14.76
N MET A 205 2.20 12.08 -14.33
CA MET A 205 1.64 11.05 -15.20
C MET A 205 0.12 11.21 -15.41
N SER A 206 -0.46 12.34 -15.04
CA SER A 206 -1.91 12.61 -15.18
C SER A 206 -2.42 12.40 -16.60
N ARG A 207 -1.56 12.60 -17.61
CA ARG A 207 -1.88 12.35 -19.04
C ARG A 207 -2.20 10.88 -19.34
N LEU A 208 -1.70 9.95 -18.52
CA LEU A 208 -1.92 8.50 -18.67
C LEU A 208 -3.23 8.03 -18.03
N VAL A 209 -3.89 8.92 -17.26
CA VAL A 209 -5.13 8.64 -16.53
C VAL A 209 -6.25 9.46 -17.14
N PRO A 210 -6.97 8.94 -18.17
CA PRO A 210 -8.07 9.64 -18.80
C PRO A 210 -9.18 9.97 -17.80
N ALA A 211 -9.64 11.21 -17.79
CA ALA A 211 -10.69 11.69 -16.89
C ALA A 211 -11.89 12.20 -17.69
N PRO A 212 -13.12 12.08 -17.15
CA PRO A 212 -13.46 11.40 -15.89
C PRO A 212 -13.44 9.87 -16.00
N ALA A 213 -13.31 9.17 -14.85
CA ALA A 213 -13.53 7.73 -14.82
C ALA A 213 -14.96 7.38 -15.24
N GLY A 214 -15.12 6.23 -15.90
CA GLY A 214 -16.41 5.78 -16.42
C GLY A 214 -16.76 6.27 -17.82
N GLN A 215 -15.98 7.17 -18.43
CA GLN A 215 -16.24 7.64 -19.80
C GLN A 215 -16.22 6.54 -20.87
N PHE A 216 -15.50 5.45 -20.61
CA PHE A 216 -15.43 4.28 -21.49
C PHE A 216 -16.44 3.18 -21.13
N GLY A 217 -17.46 3.48 -20.32
CA GLY A 217 -18.45 2.52 -19.85
C GLY A 217 -17.92 1.61 -18.73
N PHE A 218 -18.68 0.57 -18.43
CA PHE A 218 -18.32 -0.37 -17.37
C PHE A 218 -17.10 -1.22 -17.70
N LEU A 219 -16.33 -1.52 -16.66
CA LEU A 219 -15.26 -2.52 -16.76
C LEU A 219 -15.85 -3.92 -16.91
N LYS A 220 -15.29 -4.73 -17.78
CA LYS A 220 -15.70 -6.10 -18.09
C LYS A 220 -14.52 -7.06 -18.04
N ALA A 221 -14.78 -8.28 -17.63
CA ALA A 221 -13.89 -9.40 -17.88
C ALA A 221 -14.15 -9.97 -19.27
N LYS A 222 -13.14 -10.02 -20.12
CA LYS A 222 -13.18 -10.61 -21.47
C LYS A 222 -12.07 -11.67 -21.59
N GLY A 223 -12.43 -12.94 -21.39
CA GLY A 223 -11.45 -13.99 -21.22
C GLY A 223 -10.59 -13.72 -20.00
N ASP A 224 -9.28 -13.73 -20.18
CA ASP A 224 -8.30 -13.48 -19.14
C ASP A 224 -7.85 -12.01 -19.04
N LYS A 225 -8.64 -11.06 -19.57
CA LYS A 225 -8.33 -9.62 -19.62
C LYS A 225 -9.45 -8.75 -19.08
N LEU A 226 -9.08 -7.58 -18.52
CA LEU A 226 -9.99 -6.49 -18.24
C LEU A 226 -10.11 -5.55 -19.43
N GLN A 227 -11.32 -5.13 -19.77
CA GLN A 227 -11.58 -4.19 -20.85
C GLN A 227 -12.83 -3.35 -20.54
N PHE A 228 -12.79 -2.06 -20.82
CA PHE A 228 -14.00 -1.23 -20.76
C PHE A 228 -14.93 -1.50 -21.96
N GLU A 229 -16.23 -1.35 -21.76
CA GLU A 229 -17.26 -1.60 -22.79
C GLU A 229 -16.99 -0.90 -24.11
N LYS A 230 -16.53 0.35 -24.07
CA LYS A 230 -16.30 1.23 -25.23
C LYS A 230 -14.81 1.34 -25.61
N ALA A 231 -13.92 0.61 -24.95
CA ALA A 231 -12.50 0.62 -25.29
C ALA A 231 -12.16 -0.50 -26.27
N ALA A 232 -11.27 -0.23 -27.23
CA ALA A 232 -10.82 -1.22 -28.21
C ALA A 232 -9.78 -2.21 -27.64
N ALA A 233 -9.01 -1.78 -26.61
CA ALA A 233 -7.92 -2.56 -26.05
C ALA A 233 -8.18 -2.92 -24.57
N PRO A 234 -7.54 -3.99 -24.06
CA PRO A 234 -7.50 -4.28 -22.64
C PRO A 234 -6.94 -3.09 -21.82
N VAL A 235 -7.33 -3.03 -20.55
CA VAL A 235 -6.85 -2.02 -19.61
C VAL A 235 -6.16 -2.69 -18.42
N LYS A 236 -5.15 -2.03 -17.88
CA LYS A 236 -4.53 -2.41 -16.61
C LYS A 236 -4.88 -1.37 -15.52
N LEU A 237 -5.26 -1.85 -14.35
CA LEU A 237 -5.51 -1.00 -13.19
C LEU A 237 -4.26 -0.99 -12.31
N TRP A 238 -3.56 0.15 -12.30
CA TRP A 238 -2.44 0.42 -11.42
C TRP A 238 -2.94 1.29 -10.27
N GLY A 239 -3.12 0.67 -9.12
CA GLY A 239 -3.90 1.22 -8.03
C GLY A 239 -3.22 1.17 -6.66
N VAL A 240 -3.95 1.70 -5.70
CA VAL A 240 -3.60 1.67 -4.27
C VAL A 240 -4.85 1.40 -3.43
N GLY A 241 -4.68 0.82 -2.25
CA GLY A 241 -5.67 0.89 -1.19
C GLY A 241 -5.77 2.34 -0.70
N ALA A 242 -6.94 2.95 -0.72
CA ALA A 242 -7.09 4.38 -0.42
C ALA A 242 -8.45 4.68 0.22
N ASN A 243 -8.64 4.27 1.46
CA ASN A 243 -9.86 4.53 2.23
C ASN A 243 -10.12 6.03 2.40
N VAL A 244 -11.40 6.39 2.48
CA VAL A 244 -11.82 7.78 2.73
C VAL A 244 -11.43 8.26 4.13
N GLU A 245 -11.33 7.36 5.12
CA GLU A 245 -11.04 7.64 6.52
C GLU A 245 -11.93 8.79 7.06
N PRO A 246 -13.25 8.55 7.26
CA PRO A 246 -14.20 9.59 7.61
C PRO A 246 -13.81 10.37 8.87
N GLY A 247 -13.83 11.71 8.77
CA GLY A 247 -13.44 12.61 9.84
C GLY A 247 -11.95 12.95 9.91
N LYS A 248 -11.09 12.27 9.14
CA LYS A 248 -9.64 12.54 9.10
C LYS A 248 -9.30 13.68 8.13
N TYR A 249 -9.99 13.78 7.01
CA TYR A 249 -9.70 14.74 5.94
C TYR A 249 -10.84 15.72 5.71
N THR A 250 -10.49 16.97 5.37
CA THR A 250 -11.44 17.93 4.79
C THR A 250 -11.72 17.55 3.33
N ARG A 251 -12.76 18.14 2.73
CA ARG A 251 -13.06 17.96 1.30
C ARG A 251 -11.94 18.46 0.39
N GLU A 252 -11.31 19.57 0.75
CA GLU A 252 -10.16 20.13 0.03
C GLU A 252 -8.98 19.17 0.06
N GLN A 253 -8.70 18.56 1.21
CA GLN A 253 -7.64 17.55 1.36
C GLN A 253 -7.95 16.28 0.54
N LEU A 254 -9.20 15.81 0.51
CA LEU A 254 -9.61 14.70 -0.37
C LEU A 254 -9.43 15.03 -1.85
N THR A 255 -9.77 16.27 -2.26
CA THR A 255 -9.51 16.74 -3.62
C THR A 255 -8.00 16.76 -3.94
N GLN A 256 -7.16 17.23 -3.02
CA GLN A 256 -5.70 17.19 -3.17
C GLN A 256 -5.19 15.76 -3.27
N ARG A 257 -5.73 14.85 -2.45
CA ARG A 257 -5.37 13.44 -2.47
C ARG A 257 -5.71 12.79 -3.82
N ALA A 258 -6.88 13.05 -4.39
CA ALA A 258 -7.25 12.55 -5.71
C ALA A 258 -6.31 13.09 -6.82
N LYS A 259 -5.93 14.37 -6.78
CA LYS A 259 -4.93 14.96 -7.68
C LYS A 259 -3.56 14.29 -7.51
N TYR A 260 -3.13 14.07 -6.26
CA TYR A 260 -1.87 13.43 -5.94
C TYR A 260 -1.80 12.00 -6.49
N LEU A 261 -2.85 11.20 -6.32
CA LEU A 261 -2.94 9.86 -6.89
C LEU A 261 -2.84 9.89 -8.42
N ARG A 262 -3.62 10.75 -9.07
CA ARG A 262 -3.60 10.90 -10.53
C ARG A 262 -2.22 11.28 -11.06
N LYS A 263 -1.54 12.23 -10.40
CA LYS A 263 -0.18 12.67 -10.76
C LYS A 263 0.81 11.50 -10.79
N HIS A 264 0.65 10.53 -9.90
CA HIS A 264 1.49 9.33 -9.85
C HIS A 264 1.06 8.22 -10.83
N GLY A 265 0.13 8.51 -11.75
CA GLY A 265 -0.35 7.56 -12.77
C GLY A 265 -1.28 6.49 -12.22
N ILE A 266 -1.82 6.68 -11.01
CA ILE A 266 -2.77 5.78 -10.37
C ILE A 266 -4.14 5.99 -11.01
N ASN A 267 -4.73 4.91 -11.56
CA ASN A 267 -6.03 4.94 -12.22
C ASN A 267 -7.12 4.17 -11.48
N ALA A 268 -6.81 3.58 -10.33
CA ALA A 268 -7.79 2.89 -9.49
C ALA A 268 -7.45 3.05 -8.00
N ALA A 269 -8.49 3.16 -7.17
CA ALA A 269 -8.41 3.22 -5.71
C ALA A 269 -9.32 2.14 -5.11
N ARG A 270 -8.79 1.32 -4.20
CA ARG A 270 -9.56 0.29 -3.50
C ARG A 270 -9.98 0.79 -2.12
N GLU A 271 -11.27 0.73 -1.88
CA GLU A 271 -11.89 1.03 -0.58
C GLU A 271 -11.94 -0.26 0.24
N HIS A 272 -11.03 -0.40 1.17
CA HIS A 272 -10.97 -1.57 2.05
C HIS A 272 -12.01 -1.47 3.17
N ALA A 273 -12.74 -2.57 3.43
CA ALA A 273 -13.71 -2.67 4.52
C ALA A 273 -14.76 -1.52 4.51
N LEU A 274 -15.34 -1.24 3.35
CA LEU A 274 -16.26 -0.12 3.16
C LEU A 274 -17.42 -0.11 4.16
N PHE A 275 -17.94 -1.30 4.54
CA PHE A 275 -18.99 -1.44 5.56
C PHE A 275 -18.53 -0.85 6.89
N ASP A 276 -17.32 -1.19 7.35
CA ASP A 276 -16.79 -0.74 8.63
C ASP A 276 -16.52 0.76 8.63
N GLU A 277 -16.00 1.28 7.50
CA GLU A 277 -15.76 2.72 7.31
C GLU A 277 -17.04 3.55 7.42
N LEU A 278 -18.15 3.08 6.82
CA LEU A 278 -19.39 3.85 6.68
C LEU A 278 -20.41 3.61 7.79
N THR A 279 -20.20 2.62 8.64
CA THR A 279 -21.16 2.29 9.69
C THR A 279 -20.68 2.71 11.08
N THR A 280 -21.64 2.82 11.97
CA THR A 280 -21.40 2.88 13.40
C THR A 280 -22.25 1.78 14.04
N ARG A 281 -21.60 0.74 14.60
CA ARG A 281 -22.27 -0.46 15.13
C ARG A 281 -23.21 -1.14 14.11
N GLY A 282 -22.74 -1.26 12.86
CA GLY A 282 -23.49 -1.89 11.77
C GLY A 282 -24.61 -1.02 11.17
N VAL A 283 -24.84 0.19 11.68
CA VAL A 283 -25.82 1.16 11.15
C VAL A 283 -25.10 2.19 10.29
N LEU A 284 -25.60 2.43 9.08
CA LEU A 284 -25.03 3.41 8.17
C LEU A 284 -25.06 4.81 8.79
N ASP A 285 -23.91 5.48 8.81
CA ASP A 285 -23.76 6.84 9.30
C ASP A 285 -23.88 7.84 8.14
N PRO A 286 -24.91 8.72 8.14
CA PRO A 286 -25.12 9.65 7.02
C PRO A 286 -23.96 10.62 6.77
N LYS A 287 -23.21 11.02 7.82
CA LYS A 287 -22.07 11.93 7.67
C LYS A 287 -20.88 11.22 7.03
N LYS A 288 -20.62 9.99 7.44
CA LYS A 288 -19.58 9.18 6.83
C LYS A 288 -19.91 8.87 5.37
N LEU A 289 -21.16 8.56 5.07
CA LEU A 289 -21.62 8.30 3.71
C LEU A 289 -21.48 9.56 2.83
N ASP A 290 -21.86 10.74 3.32
CA ASP A 290 -21.72 12.01 2.58
C ASP A 290 -20.25 12.31 2.25
N GLN A 291 -19.33 12.05 3.18
CA GLN A 291 -17.91 12.21 2.94
C GLN A 291 -17.38 11.19 1.92
N TYR A 292 -17.85 9.94 1.97
CA TYR A 292 -17.53 8.92 0.98
C TYR A 292 -18.09 9.27 -0.40
N ASP A 293 -19.34 9.72 -0.49
CA ASP A 293 -19.97 10.17 -1.74
C ASP A 293 -19.13 11.26 -2.41
N TRP A 294 -18.62 12.22 -1.61
CA TRP A 294 -17.69 13.25 -2.09
C TRP A 294 -16.37 12.66 -2.60
N TRP A 295 -15.77 11.75 -1.83
CA TRP A 295 -14.52 11.09 -2.20
C TRP A 295 -14.64 10.33 -3.52
N PHE A 296 -15.68 9.53 -3.67
CA PHE A 296 -15.98 8.82 -4.91
C PHE A 296 -16.12 9.77 -6.11
N ALA A 297 -16.82 10.89 -5.93
CA ALA A 297 -17.00 11.89 -6.99
C ALA A 297 -15.68 12.58 -7.37
N GLU A 298 -14.81 12.88 -6.40
CA GLU A 298 -13.48 13.44 -6.68
C GLU A 298 -12.55 12.42 -7.36
N LEU A 299 -12.54 11.15 -6.94
CA LEU A 299 -11.82 10.09 -7.65
C LEU A 299 -12.28 10.00 -9.11
N LYS A 300 -13.60 9.92 -9.34
CA LYS A 300 -14.19 9.89 -10.68
C LYS A 300 -13.77 11.09 -11.52
N LYS A 301 -13.86 12.30 -11.00
CA LYS A 301 -13.47 13.54 -11.67
C LYS A 301 -12.01 13.52 -12.11
N HIS A 302 -11.16 12.91 -11.32
CA HIS A 302 -9.72 12.77 -11.60
C HIS A 302 -9.34 11.52 -12.40
N GLY A 303 -10.31 10.75 -12.92
CA GLY A 303 -10.06 9.58 -13.77
C GLY A 303 -9.73 8.31 -13.03
N ILE A 304 -9.92 8.30 -11.71
CA ILE A 304 -9.59 7.17 -10.84
C ILE A 304 -10.85 6.34 -10.61
N TYR A 305 -10.78 5.06 -10.95
CA TYR A 305 -11.87 4.11 -10.75
C TYR A 305 -11.90 3.61 -9.31
N SER A 306 -13.09 3.46 -8.74
CA SER A 306 -13.28 2.86 -7.41
C SER A 306 -13.41 1.35 -7.51
N ALA A 307 -12.72 0.64 -6.61
CA ALA A 307 -12.79 -0.80 -6.41
C ALA A 307 -13.27 -1.06 -4.98
N TRP A 308 -14.49 -1.55 -4.83
CA TRP A 308 -15.07 -1.79 -3.51
C TRP A 308 -14.64 -3.14 -2.94
N SER A 309 -14.03 -3.13 -1.77
CA SER A 309 -13.95 -4.26 -0.85
C SER A 309 -14.94 -4.00 0.28
N VAL A 310 -16.12 -4.60 0.17
CA VAL A 310 -17.27 -4.12 0.96
C VAL A 310 -17.20 -4.59 2.40
N PHE A 311 -16.90 -5.86 2.63
CA PHE A 311 -16.94 -6.47 3.95
C PHE A 311 -15.62 -7.09 4.35
N TYR A 312 -15.10 -6.70 5.50
CA TYR A 312 -14.08 -7.42 6.23
C TYR A 312 -14.71 -8.06 7.47
N HIS A 313 -15.11 -7.25 8.44
CA HIS A 313 -15.99 -7.64 9.52
C HIS A 313 -17.40 -7.19 9.20
N PHE A 314 -18.35 -8.08 9.21
CA PHE A 314 -19.77 -7.77 9.05
C PHE A 314 -20.46 -7.96 10.39
N THR A 315 -20.80 -6.84 11.04
CA THR A 315 -21.47 -6.85 12.33
C THR A 315 -22.98 -6.70 12.18
N ILE A 316 -23.74 -7.52 12.91
CA ILE A 316 -25.21 -7.46 12.94
C ILE A 316 -25.71 -7.17 14.35
N GLY A 317 -26.85 -6.49 14.44
CA GLY A 317 -27.56 -6.27 15.69
C GLY A 317 -28.48 -7.45 16.05
N PRO A 318 -29.00 -7.49 17.29
CA PRO A 318 -29.94 -8.53 17.73
C PRO A 318 -31.24 -8.53 16.92
N ASP A 319 -31.63 -7.37 16.34
CA ASP A 319 -32.86 -7.21 15.56
C ASP A 319 -32.65 -7.54 14.06
N ALA A 320 -31.50 -8.03 13.66
CA ALA A 320 -31.20 -8.37 12.25
C ALA A 320 -31.96 -9.60 11.73
N GLY A 321 -32.72 -10.30 12.60
CA GLY A 321 -33.47 -11.49 12.24
C GLY A 321 -32.62 -12.76 12.13
N TYR A 322 -31.46 -12.78 12.79
CA TYR A 322 -30.62 -13.96 12.94
C TYR A 322 -31.10 -14.79 14.14
N PRO A 323 -31.07 -16.13 14.10
CA PRO A 323 -31.55 -16.96 15.22
C PRO A 323 -30.85 -16.61 16.54
N PRO A 324 -31.57 -16.41 17.65
CA PRO A 324 -30.96 -15.92 18.90
C PRO A 324 -29.85 -16.82 19.45
N GLU A 325 -29.97 -18.14 19.32
CA GLU A 325 -28.96 -19.09 19.77
C GLU A 325 -27.66 -19.02 18.97
N LEU A 326 -27.74 -18.67 17.67
CA LEU A 326 -26.58 -18.44 16.82
C LEU A 326 -26.02 -17.04 17.04
N PHE A 327 -26.88 -16.02 17.22
CA PHE A 327 -26.47 -14.65 17.50
C PHE A 327 -25.68 -14.56 18.82
N ALA A 328 -26.06 -15.32 19.84
CA ALA A 328 -25.37 -15.35 21.12
C ALA A 328 -23.91 -15.81 21.03
N GLU A 329 -23.51 -16.47 19.95
CA GLU A 329 -22.12 -16.89 19.71
C GLU A 329 -21.29 -15.82 18.98
N LEU A 330 -21.91 -14.73 18.48
CA LEU A 330 -21.23 -13.70 17.72
C LEU A 330 -20.58 -12.66 18.64
N PRO A 331 -19.24 -12.55 18.69
CA PRO A 331 -18.57 -11.55 19.50
C PRO A 331 -18.98 -10.13 19.04
N LYS A 332 -19.72 -9.40 19.85
CA LYS A 332 -20.22 -8.05 19.48
C LYS A 332 -21.02 -8.01 18.18
N GLY A 333 -21.63 -9.15 17.78
CA GLY A 333 -22.39 -9.29 16.53
C GLY A 333 -21.52 -9.53 15.27
N ASP A 334 -20.22 -9.74 15.42
CA ASP A 334 -19.32 -10.00 14.30
C ASP A 334 -19.49 -11.41 13.73
N THR A 335 -19.66 -11.49 12.41
CA THR A 335 -19.94 -12.73 11.66
C THR A 335 -18.70 -13.31 10.97
N TYR A 336 -17.51 -12.71 11.16
CA TYR A 336 -16.28 -13.15 10.50
C TYR A 336 -15.98 -14.64 10.73
N GLY A 337 -15.66 -15.35 9.64
CA GLY A 337 -15.41 -16.79 9.65
C GLY A 337 -16.66 -17.68 9.69
N LEU A 338 -17.86 -17.10 9.82
CA LEU A 338 -19.12 -17.84 9.95
C LEU A 338 -20.08 -17.61 8.79
N ILE A 339 -19.86 -16.58 7.99
CA ILE A 339 -20.77 -16.15 6.94
C ILE A 339 -21.09 -17.26 5.95
N THR A 340 -20.10 -17.98 5.47
CA THR A 340 -20.25 -19.02 4.45
C THR A 340 -21.09 -20.20 4.94
N ALA A 341 -21.02 -20.53 6.24
CA ALA A 341 -21.74 -21.65 6.82
C ALA A 341 -23.24 -21.36 7.01
N SER A 342 -23.67 -20.09 7.00
CA SER A 342 -25.05 -19.70 7.35
C SER A 342 -25.78 -18.94 6.24
N PRO A 343 -26.69 -19.58 5.47
CA PRO A 343 -27.48 -18.89 4.44
C PRO A 343 -28.29 -17.69 4.95
N LYS A 344 -28.67 -17.71 6.24
CA LYS A 344 -29.39 -16.57 6.82
C LYS A 344 -28.51 -15.33 6.95
N LEU A 345 -27.20 -15.49 7.20
CA LEU A 345 -26.25 -14.39 7.17
C LEU A 345 -26.06 -13.84 5.75
N TRP A 346 -26.14 -14.68 4.70
CA TRP A 346 -26.08 -14.22 3.31
C TRP A 346 -27.22 -13.25 3.01
N GLU A 347 -28.45 -13.62 3.38
CA GLU A 347 -29.64 -12.79 3.20
C GLU A 347 -29.47 -11.41 3.89
N ILE A 348 -29.07 -11.41 5.15
CA ILE A 348 -28.92 -10.18 5.94
C ILE A 348 -27.86 -9.28 5.32
N ARG A 349 -26.72 -9.85 4.98
CA ARG A 349 -25.59 -9.14 4.39
C ARG A 349 -25.91 -8.57 2.99
N ASN A 350 -26.53 -9.37 2.13
CA ASN A 350 -26.86 -8.94 0.78
C ASN A 350 -27.89 -7.81 0.75
N LYS A 351 -28.78 -7.69 1.75
CA LYS A 351 -29.68 -6.53 1.90
C LYS A 351 -28.89 -5.22 2.04
N TRP A 352 -27.86 -5.22 2.86
CA TRP A 352 -27.03 -4.02 3.03
C TRP A 352 -26.25 -3.70 1.74
N LEU A 353 -25.63 -4.70 1.13
CA LEU A 353 -24.88 -4.52 -0.12
C LEU A 353 -25.76 -3.95 -1.24
N VAL A 354 -26.96 -4.51 -1.42
CA VAL A 354 -27.92 -4.01 -2.42
C VAL A 354 -28.36 -2.58 -2.11
N ALA A 355 -28.63 -2.25 -0.85
CA ALA A 355 -28.99 -0.89 -0.46
C ALA A 355 -27.87 0.11 -0.79
N MET A 356 -26.62 -0.25 -0.50
CA MET A 356 -25.46 0.60 -0.83
C MET A 356 -25.29 0.76 -2.35
N LEU A 357 -25.40 -0.32 -3.11
CA LEU A 357 -25.33 -0.28 -4.58
C LEU A 357 -26.45 0.58 -5.20
N GLN A 358 -27.64 0.60 -4.61
CA GLN A 358 -28.79 1.40 -5.05
C GLN A 358 -28.74 2.86 -4.54
N HIS A 359 -27.85 3.17 -3.60
CA HIS A 359 -27.70 4.53 -3.10
C HIS A 359 -27.34 5.49 -4.25
N LYS A 360 -28.02 6.65 -4.29
CA LYS A 360 -27.76 7.70 -5.27
C LYS A 360 -26.77 8.70 -4.68
N ASN A 361 -25.56 8.69 -5.20
CA ASN A 361 -24.54 9.66 -4.82
C ASN A 361 -24.97 11.07 -5.23
N PRO A 362 -25.12 12.02 -4.29
CA PRO A 362 -25.61 13.37 -4.58
C PRO A 362 -24.66 14.20 -5.45
N TYR A 363 -23.37 13.88 -5.46
CA TYR A 363 -22.33 14.63 -6.19
C TYR A 363 -22.17 14.15 -7.64
N THR A 364 -22.38 12.86 -7.92
CA THR A 364 -22.37 12.33 -9.29
C THR A 364 -23.76 12.32 -9.92
N GLY A 365 -24.82 12.37 -9.11
CA GLY A 365 -26.22 12.29 -9.55
C GLY A 365 -26.65 10.89 -9.99
N LEU A 366 -25.78 9.85 -9.85
CA LEU A 366 -26.03 8.47 -10.27
C LEU A 366 -26.14 7.56 -9.05
N ARG A 367 -26.90 6.44 -9.19
CA ARG A 367 -26.75 5.34 -8.25
C ARG A 367 -25.41 4.64 -8.49
N TYR A 368 -24.82 4.04 -7.47
CA TYR A 368 -23.55 3.34 -7.65
C TYR A 368 -23.61 2.23 -8.70
N VAL A 369 -24.73 1.51 -8.79
CA VAL A 369 -24.95 0.48 -9.84
C VAL A 369 -24.94 1.03 -11.26
N ASP A 370 -25.29 2.30 -11.45
CA ASP A 370 -25.38 2.97 -12.74
C ASP A 370 -24.12 3.76 -13.08
N ASP A 371 -23.19 3.88 -12.14
CA ASP A 371 -21.96 4.68 -12.32
C ASP A 371 -20.79 3.80 -12.78
N PRO A 372 -20.32 3.94 -14.04
CA PRO A 372 -19.19 3.15 -14.53
C PRO A 372 -17.85 3.47 -13.86
N ALA A 373 -17.76 4.50 -13.02
CA ALA A 373 -16.58 4.76 -12.22
C ALA A 373 -16.41 3.73 -11.08
N LEU A 374 -17.47 3.02 -10.68
CA LEU A 374 -17.39 1.83 -9.85
C LEU A 374 -16.96 0.65 -10.75
N ALA A 375 -15.67 0.32 -10.71
CA ALA A 375 -15.09 -0.71 -11.58
C ALA A 375 -15.36 -2.13 -11.09
N THR A 376 -15.14 -2.37 -9.79
CA THR A 376 -15.23 -3.72 -9.20
C THR A 376 -15.96 -3.71 -7.87
N VAL A 377 -16.57 -4.84 -7.55
CA VAL A 377 -17.16 -5.15 -6.24
C VAL A 377 -16.62 -6.48 -5.75
N GLU A 378 -15.86 -6.46 -4.68
CA GLU A 378 -15.39 -7.63 -3.95
C GLU A 378 -16.44 -8.04 -2.91
N MET A 379 -16.84 -9.32 -2.95
CA MET A 379 -17.92 -9.82 -2.13
C MET A 379 -17.52 -9.95 -0.66
N GLN A 380 -16.31 -10.41 -0.39
CA GLN A 380 -15.83 -10.68 0.96
C GLN A 380 -14.30 -10.51 1.01
N ASN A 381 -13.81 -9.66 1.88
CA ASN A 381 -12.37 -9.56 2.14
C ASN A 381 -11.93 -10.70 3.06
N GLU A 382 -10.81 -11.35 2.71
CA GLU A 382 -10.03 -12.26 3.55
C GLU A 382 -10.84 -13.22 4.45
N ASP A 383 -11.91 -13.81 3.93
CA ASP A 383 -12.68 -14.82 4.63
C ASP A 383 -13.00 -16.01 3.71
N SER A 384 -12.86 -17.21 4.24
CA SER A 384 -13.15 -18.47 3.54
C SER A 384 -13.56 -19.53 4.54
N ILE A 385 -14.47 -20.43 4.14
CA ILE A 385 -14.84 -21.58 4.96
C ILE A 385 -13.66 -22.53 5.22
N PHE A 386 -12.60 -22.43 4.39
CA PHE A 386 -11.35 -23.18 4.54
C PHE A 386 -10.32 -22.44 5.40
N PHE A 387 -10.65 -21.26 5.92
CA PHE A 387 -9.70 -20.46 6.67
C PHE A 387 -9.35 -21.12 8.00
N TRP A 388 -8.04 -21.11 8.33
CA TRP A 388 -7.47 -21.92 9.40
C TRP A 388 -8.16 -21.73 10.75
N ASN A 389 -8.27 -20.49 11.22
CA ASN A 389 -8.81 -20.21 12.55
C ASN A 389 -10.31 -20.49 12.66
N PRO A 390 -11.20 -19.98 11.79
CA PRO A 390 -12.63 -20.29 11.87
C PRO A 390 -12.92 -21.77 11.73
N LEU A 391 -12.34 -22.45 10.74
CA LEU A 391 -12.56 -23.89 10.56
C LEU A 391 -12.04 -24.71 11.75
N GLY A 392 -10.92 -24.30 12.35
CA GLY A 392 -10.38 -24.94 13.55
C GLY A 392 -11.30 -24.80 14.75
N GLU A 393 -11.87 -23.63 14.96
CA GLU A 393 -12.86 -23.38 16.03
C GLU A 393 -14.15 -24.18 15.82
N LEU A 394 -14.65 -24.27 14.57
CA LEU A 394 -15.84 -25.03 14.23
C LEU A 394 -15.62 -26.54 14.40
N ALA A 395 -14.43 -27.06 14.12
CA ALA A 395 -14.09 -28.48 14.27
C ALA A 395 -13.75 -28.85 15.72
N ASN A 396 -13.40 -27.89 16.56
CA ASN A 396 -13.03 -28.11 17.95
C ASN A 396 -14.27 -28.38 18.80
N ALA A 397 -14.34 -29.53 19.49
CA ALA A 397 -15.44 -29.89 20.38
C ALA A 397 -15.67 -28.89 21.54
N LYS A 398 -14.62 -28.12 21.89
CA LYS A 398 -14.65 -27.05 22.91
C LYS A 398 -14.51 -25.66 22.28
N GLY A 399 -14.78 -25.55 20.99
CA GLY A 399 -14.71 -24.29 20.25
C GLY A 399 -15.76 -23.29 20.75
N LYS A 400 -15.53 -22.03 20.46
CA LYS A 400 -16.39 -20.90 20.90
C LYS A 400 -17.74 -20.81 20.18
N TRP A 401 -17.97 -21.61 19.13
CA TRP A 401 -19.17 -21.57 18.28
C TRP A 401 -19.89 -22.91 18.18
N PRO A 402 -20.39 -23.51 19.29
CA PRO A 402 -20.98 -24.84 19.30
C PRO A 402 -22.25 -24.98 18.43
N GLN A 403 -23.10 -23.93 18.34
CA GLN A 403 -24.30 -23.96 17.50
C GLN A 403 -23.96 -23.85 16.01
N HIS A 404 -23.03 -22.97 15.64
CA HIS A 404 -22.54 -22.92 14.27
C HIS A 404 -21.82 -24.21 13.86
N ALA A 405 -21.03 -24.80 14.74
CA ALA A 405 -20.40 -26.10 14.53
C ALA A 405 -21.47 -27.19 14.31
N LYS A 406 -22.55 -27.20 15.11
CA LYS A 406 -23.70 -28.10 14.91
C LYS A 406 -24.34 -27.85 13.53
N LEU A 407 -24.57 -26.58 13.17
CA LEU A 407 -25.12 -26.23 11.86
C LEU A 407 -24.25 -26.81 10.72
N LEU A 408 -22.93 -26.69 10.81
CA LEU A 408 -22.02 -27.24 9.80
C LEU A 408 -22.02 -28.75 9.74
N ARG A 409 -22.04 -29.45 10.91
CA ARG A 409 -22.14 -30.91 11.00
C ARG A 409 -23.46 -31.43 10.41
N THR A 410 -24.56 -30.73 10.68
CA THR A 410 -25.90 -31.05 10.13
C THR A 410 -25.93 -30.88 8.61
N ARG A 411 -25.36 -29.81 8.11
CA ARG A 411 -25.27 -29.56 6.65
C ARG A 411 -24.42 -30.62 5.96
N PHE A 412 -23.30 -31.02 6.57
CA PHE A 412 -22.46 -32.09 6.03
C PHE A 412 -23.21 -33.44 6.03
N ALA A 413 -23.94 -33.78 7.09
CA ALA A 413 -24.78 -35.00 7.14
C ALA A 413 -25.84 -35.00 6.04
N ALA A 414 -26.55 -33.89 5.83
CA ALA A 414 -27.53 -33.74 4.76
C ALA A 414 -26.91 -33.92 3.37
N TRP A 415 -25.71 -33.35 3.15
CA TRP A 415 -24.96 -33.48 1.90
C TRP A 415 -24.57 -34.97 1.65
N VAL A 416 -24.06 -35.67 2.68
CA VAL A 416 -23.70 -37.10 2.60
C VAL A 416 -24.91 -37.96 2.27
N LYS A 417 -26.06 -37.70 2.94
CA LYS A 417 -27.33 -38.39 2.66
C LYS A 417 -27.76 -38.20 1.21
N ALA A 418 -27.67 -36.98 0.69
CA ALA A 418 -28.03 -36.67 -0.70
C ALA A 418 -27.14 -37.42 -1.71
N LYS A 419 -25.82 -37.54 -1.39
CA LYS A 419 -24.86 -38.18 -2.25
C LYS A 419 -24.94 -39.71 -2.25
N TYR A 420 -24.98 -40.35 -1.08
CA TYR A 420 -24.83 -41.80 -0.95
C TYR A 420 -26.12 -42.58 -0.79
N LYS A 421 -27.17 -42.01 -0.18
CA LYS A 421 -28.52 -42.53 0.02
C LYS A 421 -28.59 -43.77 0.91
N THR A 422 -27.55 -44.61 1.01
CA THR A 422 -27.52 -45.82 1.85
C THR A 422 -26.18 -45.96 2.58
N ASP A 423 -26.17 -46.58 3.76
CA ASP A 423 -24.96 -46.87 4.52
C ASP A 423 -24.03 -47.86 3.79
N VAL A 424 -24.58 -48.72 2.96
CA VAL A 424 -23.77 -49.64 2.14
C VAL A 424 -22.95 -48.88 1.13
N ALA A 425 -23.57 -47.94 0.42
CA ALA A 425 -22.86 -47.07 -0.52
C ALA A 425 -21.83 -46.18 0.17
N LEU A 426 -22.18 -45.61 1.34
CA LEU A 426 -21.29 -44.80 2.15
C LEU A 426 -20.05 -45.60 2.59
N LYS A 427 -20.26 -46.81 3.13
CA LYS A 427 -19.17 -47.70 3.56
C LYS A 427 -18.28 -48.13 2.39
N THR A 428 -18.88 -48.44 1.25
CA THR A 428 -18.12 -48.74 0.02
C THR A 428 -17.19 -47.58 -0.38
N ALA A 429 -17.64 -46.32 -0.22
CA ALA A 429 -16.88 -45.14 -0.59
C ALA A 429 -15.83 -44.77 0.47
N TRP A 430 -16.18 -44.75 1.75
CA TRP A 430 -15.31 -44.31 2.83
C TRP A 430 -14.43 -45.41 3.43
N GLY A 431 -14.76 -46.67 3.15
CA GLY A 431 -14.13 -47.81 3.77
C GLY A 431 -14.73 -48.09 5.15
N GLU A 432 -13.93 -48.06 6.20
CA GLU A 432 -14.38 -48.19 7.58
C GLU A 432 -15.17 -46.94 8.04
N LEU A 433 -16.40 -47.15 8.52
CA LEU A 433 -17.20 -46.09 9.09
C LEU A 433 -16.84 -45.92 10.57
N ARG A 434 -16.75 -44.67 11.03
CA ARG A 434 -16.59 -44.35 12.45
C ARG A 434 -17.92 -44.50 13.19
N ASN A 435 -17.85 -44.62 14.52
CA ASN A 435 -19.04 -44.62 15.35
C ASN A 435 -19.89 -43.35 15.11
N GLY A 436 -21.14 -43.53 14.76
CA GLY A 436 -22.11 -42.48 14.41
C GLY A 436 -22.13 -42.10 12.93
N ASP A 437 -21.23 -42.60 12.08
CA ASP A 437 -21.30 -42.39 10.64
C ASP A 437 -22.46 -43.20 10.01
N SER A 438 -23.40 -42.49 9.42
CA SER A 438 -24.55 -43.05 8.69
C SER A 438 -25.12 -41.97 7.77
N VAL A 439 -25.73 -42.39 6.65
CA VAL A 439 -26.51 -41.47 5.80
C VAL A 439 -27.77 -40.94 6.51
N ASN A 440 -28.19 -41.57 7.61
CA ASN A 440 -29.32 -41.12 8.45
C ASN A 440 -28.86 -40.39 9.72
N ALA A 441 -27.56 -40.15 9.90
CA ALA A 441 -27.07 -39.35 11.00
C ALA A 441 -27.60 -37.90 10.91
N ALA A 442 -28.05 -37.35 12.04
CA ALA A 442 -28.47 -35.96 12.11
C ALA A 442 -27.27 -35.01 11.98
N GLU A 443 -26.11 -35.47 12.43
CA GLU A 443 -24.83 -34.72 12.40
C GLU A 443 -23.69 -35.70 12.04
N LEU A 444 -22.70 -35.23 11.28
CA LEU A 444 -21.48 -35.97 11.01
C LEU A 444 -20.26 -35.20 11.53
N ALA A 445 -19.27 -35.92 12.00
CA ALA A 445 -18.03 -35.33 12.46
C ALA A 445 -17.28 -34.62 11.29
N ILE A 446 -16.83 -33.40 11.53
CA ILE A 446 -16.12 -32.51 10.59
C ILE A 446 -14.64 -32.50 10.89
N MET A 447 -13.85 -32.07 9.93
CA MET A 447 -12.40 -31.98 10.02
C MET A 447 -11.98 -30.53 10.19
N GLY A 448 -10.97 -30.29 11.03
CA GLY A 448 -10.33 -29.00 11.13
C GLY A 448 -9.24 -28.82 10.05
N PRO A 449 -8.64 -27.62 9.97
CA PRO A 449 -7.62 -27.34 8.96
C PRO A 449 -6.35 -28.18 9.16
N TRP A 450 -6.04 -28.58 10.39
CA TRP A 450 -4.88 -29.42 10.65
C TRP A 450 -5.06 -30.84 10.05
N GLU A 451 -6.26 -31.43 10.18
CA GLU A 451 -6.55 -32.72 9.56
C GLU A 451 -6.48 -32.68 8.02
N LEU A 452 -6.69 -31.48 7.42
CA LEU A 452 -6.70 -31.26 5.98
C LEU A 452 -5.39 -30.66 5.44
N ALA A 453 -4.39 -30.38 6.28
CA ALA A 453 -3.18 -29.66 5.89
C ALA A 453 -2.16 -30.48 5.08
N GLY A 454 -2.23 -31.81 5.16
CA GLY A 454 -1.27 -32.70 4.51
C GLY A 454 -1.69 -33.17 3.11
N ASN A 455 -0.88 -34.03 2.54
CA ASN A 455 -1.24 -34.77 1.32
C ASN A 455 -2.10 -36.00 1.66
N GLY A 456 -3.29 -35.73 2.16
CA GLY A 456 -4.26 -36.67 2.72
C GLY A 456 -4.60 -36.34 4.17
N PRO A 457 -5.74 -36.84 4.68
CA PRO A 457 -6.20 -36.52 6.03
C PRO A 457 -5.26 -37.08 7.10
N GLN A 458 -5.15 -36.33 8.19
CA GLN A 458 -4.28 -36.63 9.33
C GLN A 458 -5.09 -36.88 10.61
N GLY A 459 -4.40 -37.19 11.69
CA GLY A 459 -4.97 -37.36 13.02
C GLY A 459 -6.05 -38.42 13.08
N ALA A 460 -7.17 -38.07 13.70
CA ALA A 460 -8.31 -38.97 13.86
C ALA A 460 -8.93 -39.44 12.53
N PHE A 461 -8.62 -38.76 11.41
CA PHE A 461 -9.18 -39.10 10.09
C PHE A 461 -8.13 -39.69 9.15
N ALA A 462 -6.93 -40.06 9.67
CA ALA A 462 -5.87 -40.68 8.88
C ALA A 462 -6.40 -41.91 8.11
N GLY A 463 -6.04 -42.03 6.82
CA GLY A 463 -6.51 -43.08 5.93
C GLY A 463 -7.89 -42.85 5.30
N GLN A 464 -8.72 -41.90 5.81
CA GLN A 464 -10.06 -41.64 5.29
C GLN A 464 -10.06 -40.59 4.16
N THR A 465 -9.22 -40.79 3.16
CA THR A 465 -8.99 -39.84 2.07
C THR A 465 -10.26 -39.47 1.32
N ARG A 466 -11.13 -40.45 1.04
CA ARG A 466 -12.40 -40.19 0.36
C ARG A 466 -13.36 -39.36 1.19
N ARG A 467 -13.43 -39.61 2.50
CA ARG A 467 -14.22 -38.80 3.44
C ARG A 467 -13.71 -37.35 3.45
N ALA A 468 -12.39 -37.16 3.49
CA ALA A 468 -11.79 -35.81 3.42
C ALA A 468 -12.14 -35.10 2.10
N GLY A 469 -12.05 -35.80 0.97
CA GLY A 469 -12.49 -35.30 -0.33
C GLY A 469 -13.95 -34.88 -0.37
N ASP A 470 -14.82 -35.68 0.19
CA ASP A 470 -16.27 -35.41 0.30
C ASP A 470 -16.55 -34.18 1.19
N TYR A 471 -15.81 -34.07 2.29
CA TYR A 471 -15.93 -32.91 3.17
C TYR A 471 -15.44 -31.64 2.50
N ILE A 472 -14.27 -31.67 1.83
CA ILE A 472 -13.77 -30.54 1.03
C ILE A 472 -14.77 -30.15 -0.06
N GLN A 473 -15.39 -31.15 -0.76
CA GLN A 473 -16.40 -30.88 -1.76
C GLN A 473 -17.63 -30.19 -1.16
N CYS A 474 -18.10 -30.67 -0.04
CA CYS A 474 -19.24 -30.09 0.68
C CYS A 474 -18.98 -28.63 1.08
N LEU A 475 -17.79 -28.33 1.65
CA LEU A 475 -17.39 -26.98 2.01
C LEU A 475 -17.28 -26.07 0.77
N ALA A 476 -16.66 -26.55 -0.30
CA ALA A 476 -16.52 -25.82 -1.55
C ALA A 476 -17.87 -25.50 -2.19
N GLU A 477 -18.81 -26.44 -2.19
CA GLU A 477 -20.16 -26.21 -2.69
C GLU A 477 -20.93 -25.19 -1.85
N MET A 478 -20.74 -25.19 -0.52
CA MET A 478 -21.30 -24.15 0.37
C MET A 478 -20.74 -22.78 0.05
N GLN A 479 -19.42 -22.66 -0.12
CA GLN A 479 -18.77 -21.38 -0.45
C GLN A 479 -19.18 -20.88 -1.83
N ARG A 480 -19.24 -21.75 -2.84
CA ARG A 480 -19.78 -21.39 -4.15
C ARG A 480 -21.25 -20.96 -4.08
N GLY A 481 -22.05 -21.62 -3.24
CA GLY A 481 -23.44 -21.24 -2.96
C GLY A 481 -23.54 -19.81 -2.45
N PHE A 482 -22.72 -19.46 -1.47
CA PHE A 482 -22.62 -18.11 -0.92
C PHE A 482 -22.22 -17.08 -2.00
N TYR A 483 -21.14 -17.32 -2.73
CA TYR A 483 -20.70 -16.40 -3.79
C TYR A 483 -21.72 -16.28 -4.91
N THR A 484 -22.37 -17.38 -5.30
CA THR A 484 -23.41 -17.37 -6.34
C THR A 484 -24.62 -16.54 -5.90
N ASP A 485 -25.04 -16.67 -4.64
CA ASP A 485 -26.15 -15.88 -4.08
C ASP A 485 -25.81 -14.38 -4.03
N CYS A 486 -24.60 -14.07 -3.60
CA CYS A 486 -24.09 -12.69 -3.59
C CYS A 486 -23.99 -12.11 -5.02
N GLU A 487 -23.44 -12.86 -5.97
CA GLU A 487 -23.35 -12.46 -7.39
C GLU A 487 -24.75 -12.17 -7.96
N LYS A 488 -25.72 -13.04 -7.71
CA LYS A 488 -27.12 -12.80 -8.10
C LYS A 488 -27.68 -11.52 -7.50
N ALA A 489 -27.44 -11.28 -6.20
CA ALA A 489 -27.91 -10.07 -5.53
C ALA A 489 -27.32 -8.81 -6.16
N ILE A 490 -26.01 -8.82 -6.44
CA ILE A 490 -25.28 -7.73 -7.11
C ILE A 490 -25.83 -7.47 -8.52
N ARG A 491 -26.05 -8.53 -9.33
CA ARG A 491 -26.55 -8.40 -10.71
C ARG A 491 -28.03 -7.98 -10.74
N ASN A 492 -28.84 -8.49 -9.84
CA ASN A 492 -30.25 -8.09 -9.71
C ASN A 492 -30.38 -6.63 -9.25
N ALA A 493 -29.44 -6.12 -8.46
CA ALA A 493 -29.36 -4.69 -8.13
C ALA A 493 -29.04 -3.81 -9.36
N GLY A 494 -28.52 -4.39 -10.43
CA GLY A 494 -28.21 -3.69 -11.70
C GLY A 494 -26.71 -3.45 -11.97
N PHE A 495 -25.81 -3.88 -11.11
CA PHE A 495 -24.37 -3.68 -11.32
C PHE A 495 -23.82 -4.44 -12.52
N LYS A 496 -23.09 -3.73 -13.37
CA LYS A 496 -22.58 -4.23 -14.66
C LYS A 496 -21.07 -4.43 -14.70
N GLY A 497 -20.35 -3.95 -13.66
CA GLY A 497 -18.90 -4.05 -13.58
C GLY A 497 -18.40 -5.45 -13.21
N VAL A 498 -17.14 -5.58 -12.87
CA VAL A 498 -16.49 -6.85 -12.52
C VAL A 498 -16.70 -7.15 -11.04
N THR A 499 -16.96 -8.40 -10.71
CA THR A 499 -17.06 -8.88 -9.33
C THR A 499 -15.85 -9.73 -8.97
N MET A 500 -15.50 -9.75 -7.70
CA MET A 500 -14.50 -10.64 -7.09
C MET A 500 -15.13 -11.32 -5.89
N THR A 501 -14.67 -12.51 -5.53
CA THR A 501 -15.23 -13.30 -4.43
C THR A 501 -14.54 -13.00 -3.11
N THR A 502 -13.31 -13.48 -2.96
CA THR A 502 -12.43 -13.21 -1.83
C THR A 502 -11.00 -13.13 -2.32
N ALA A 503 -10.16 -12.44 -1.57
CA ALA A 503 -8.74 -12.29 -1.87
C ALA A 503 -7.86 -13.35 -1.22
N TRP A 504 -8.43 -14.23 -0.37
CA TRP A 504 -7.63 -15.02 0.53
C TRP A 504 -7.12 -16.32 -0.07
N GLN A 505 -5.90 -16.67 0.34
CA GLN A 505 -5.29 -17.97 0.13
C GLN A 505 -5.44 -18.81 1.41
N VAL A 506 -5.76 -20.08 1.27
CA VAL A 506 -5.84 -20.98 2.40
C VAL A 506 -4.55 -21.79 2.55
N GLY A 507 -4.11 -21.99 3.79
CA GLY A 507 -2.81 -22.61 4.08
C GLY A 507 -2.80 -24.15 4.04
N GLY A 508 -3.86 -24.80 3.53
CA GLY A 508 -3.96 -26.26 3.48
C GLY A 508 -3.76 -26.79 2.06
N SER A 509 -2.77 -27.65 1.85
CA SER A 509 -2.46 -28.16 0.51
C SER A 509 -3.63 -28.90 -0.15
N ALA A 510 -4.41 -29.64 0.61
CA ALA A 510 -5.58 -30.38 0.10
C ALA A 510 -6.79 -29.46 -0.17
N THR A 511 -6.85 -28.25 0.41
CA THR A 511 -8.01 -27.34 0.31
C THR A 511 -7.78 -26.19 -0.66
N GLU A 512 -6.53 -25.84 -0.96
CA GLU A 512 -6.19 -24.67 -1.76
C GLU A 512 -6.76 -24.70 -3.17
N ALA A 513 -6.71 -25.85 -3.85
CA ALA A 513 -7.30 -26.00 -5.19
C ALA A 513 -8.81 -25.79 -5.17
N ALA A 514 -9.51 -26.37 -4.17
CA ALA A 514 -10.94 -26.22 -4.00
C ALA A 514 -11.32 -24.78 -3.66
N ASN A 515 -10.56 -24.10 -2.78
CA ASN A 515 -10.75 -22.68 -2.50
C ASN A 515 -10.60 -21.83 -3.76
N THR A 516 -9.51 -21.98 -4.51
CA THR A 516 -9.29 -21.25 -5.77
C THR A 516 -10.39 -21.51 -6.80
N TRP A 517 -10.89 -22.76 -6.88
CA TRP A 517 -12.03 -23.08 -7.73
C TRP A 517 -13.31 -22.36 -7.31
N THR A 518 -13.54 -22.15 -6.01
CA THR A 518 -14.73 -21.40 -5.56
C THR A 518 -14.69 -19.96 -6.05
N ASP A 519 -13.51 -19.36 -6.18
CA ASP A 519 -13.34 -17.97 -6.60
C ASP A 519 -13.70 -17.73 -8.06
N THR A 520 -13.78 -18.80 -8.88
CA THR A 520 -14.21 -18.70 -10.28
C THR A 520 -15.68 -18.27 -10.47
N VAL A 521 -16.46 -18.15 -9.40
CA VAL A 521 -17.80 -17.52 -9.44
C VAL A 521 -17.68 -16.05 -9.78
N GLY A 522 -16.67 -15.35 -9.23
CA GLY A 522 -16.37 -13.96 -9.58
C GLY A 522 -15.91 -13.78 -11.02
N GLY A 523 -15.99 -12.55 -11.50
CA GLY A 523 -15.50 -12.15 -12.82
C GLY A 523 -13.99 -12.08 -12.91
N MET A 524 -13.28 -11.91 -11.80
CA MET A 524 -11.83 -11.80 -11.70
C MET A 524 -11.34 -12.55 -10.46
N ILE A 525 -10.14 -13.11 -10.53
CA ILE A 525 -9.47 -13.77 -9.41
C ILE A 525 -8.62 -12.74 -8.68
N ASP A 526 -8.77 -12.68 -7.39
CA ASP A 526 -8.04 -11.78 -6.51
C ASP A 526 -7.17 -12.51 -5.50
N ARG A 527 -6.03 -11.91 -5.14
CA ARG A 527 -5.17 -12.42 -4.07
C ARG A 527 -4.54 -11.27 -3.28
N HIS A 528 -4.35 -11.55 -1.99
CA HIS A 528 -3.52 -10.74 -1.09
C HIS A 528 -2.25 -11.48 -0.74
N ASN A 529 -1.16 -10.76 -0.58
CA ASN A 529 0.04 -11.32 0.00
C ASN A 529 1.00 -10.22 0.48
N TYR A 530 1.72 -10.52 1.55
CA TYR A 530 2.63 -9.59 2.21
C TYR A 530 3.98 -10.24 2.47
N ALA A 531 5.03 -9.42 2.52
CA ALA A 531 6.36 -9.82 2.94
C ALA A 531 6.99 -8.71 3.80
N GLY A 532 8.15 -8.96 4.38
CA GLY A 532 8.80 -7.99 5.25
C GLY A 532 8.12 -7.88 6.62
N GLY A 533 8.07 -6.67 7.17
CA GLY A 533 7.50 -6.42 8.50
C GLY A 533 8.41 -6.85 9.65
N GLY A 534 7.87 -6.91 10.85
CA GLY A 534 8.64 -7.25 12.04
C GLY A 534 7.79 -7.54 13.28
N GLU A 535 8.42 -7.47 14.44
CA GLU A 535 7.85 -7.75 15.77
C GLU A 535 6.55 -6.96 16.06
N GLY A 536 6.41 -5.79 15.46
CA GLY A 536 5.27 -4.89 15.67
C GLY A 536 3.99 -5.30 14.93
N GLY A 537 4.00 -6.31 14.07
CA GLY A 537 2.85 -6.67 13.24
C GLY A 537 2.46 -5.54 12.28
N HIS A 538 1.28 -4.96 12.46
CA HIS A 538 0.80 -3.84 11.64
C HIS A 538 1.52 -2.50 11.90
N GLY A 539 2.21 -2.37 13.02
CA GLY A 539 3.04 -1.21 13.38
C GLY A 539 4.52 -1.51 13.27
N ILE A 540 5.36 -0.50 13.46
CA ILE A 540 6.81 -0.65 13.48
C ILE A 540 7.29 -0.55 14.94
N LYS A 541 8.06 -1.56 15.37
CA LYS A 541 8.55 -1.73 16.72
C LYS A 541 9.94 -2.36 16.69
N GLU A 542 10.77 -2.01 17.67
CA GLU A 542 12.05 -2.69 17.92
C GLU A 542 11.81 -4.19 18.11
N GLY A 543 12.71 -5.00 17.59
CA GLY A 543 12.61 -6.44 17.66
C GLY A 543 12.97 -7.12 16.35
N LYS A 544 12.44 -8.32 16.16
CA LYS A 544 12.70 -9.15 15.00
C LYS A 544 12.19 -8.50 13.71
N VAL A 545 12.97 -8.57 12.64
CA VAL A 545 12.61 -8.07 11.30
C VAL A 545 12.69 -9.22 10.30
N ASN A 546 11.66 -9.33 9.47
CA ASN A 546 11.75 -10.14 8.26
C ASN A 546 12.42 -9.28 7.17
N ASN A 547 13.72 -9.44 7.00
CA ASN A 547 14.55 -8.66 6.08
C ASN A 547 14.95 -9.45 4.83
N GLU A 548 14.13 -10.41 4.39
CA GLU A 548 14.36 -11.18 3.17
C GLU A 548 14.15 -10.30 1.93
N SER A 549 15.01 -10.47 0.92
CA SER A 549 14.87 -9.90 -0.41
C SER A 549 14.12 -10.86 -1.34
N HIS A 550 13.19 -10.38 -2.12
CA HIS A 550 12.53 -11.14 -3.18
C HIS A 550 13.52 -11.53 -4.30
N LEU A 551 14.57 -10.75 -4.48
CA LEU A 551 15.54 -10.96 -5.55
C LEU A 551 16.34 -12.27 -5.37
N ALA A 552 16.45 -12.77 -4.14
CA ALA A 552 17.08 -14.06 -3.83
C ALA A 552 16.23 -15.27 -4.26
N ARG A 553 14.93 -15.08 -4.46
CA ARG A 553 13.96 -16.16 -4.74
C ARG A 553 12.93 -15.76 -5.78
N PRO A 554 13.20 -15.94 -7.09
CA PRO A 554 12.23 -15.63 -8.14
C PRO A 554 10.88 -16.31 -7.89
N GLY A 555 9.79 -15.55 -7.93
CA GLY A 555 8.45 -16.06 -7.63
C GLY A 555 8.18 -16.35 -6.15
N GLY A 556 9.13 -16.08 -5.25
CA GLY A 556 8.96 -16.23 -3.81
C GLY A 556 8.21 -15.07 -3.15
N GLY A 557 7.98 -15.18 -1.83
CA GLY A 557 7.30 -14.16 -1.05
C GLY A 557 5.92 -13.85 -1.59
N ILE A 558 5.63 -12.57 -1.79
CA ILE A 558 4.30 -12.14 -2.29
C ILE A 558 3.99 -12.66 -3.70
N PHE A 559 4.98 -13.04 -4.50
CA PHE A 559 4.79 -13.47 -5.88
C PHE A 559 4.41 -14.95 -6.03
N THR A 560 4.38 -15.72 -4.95
CA THR A 560 3.83 -17.10 -4.93
C THR A 560 2.38 -17.15 -5.38
N THR A 561 1.67 -16.02 -5.29
CA THR A 561 0.30 -15.86 -5.81
C THR A 561 0.19 -16.08 -7.31
N ALA A 562 1.26 -15.96 -8.08
CA ALA A 562 1.28 -16.29 -9.52
C ALA A 562 0.74 -17.69 -9.81
N MET A 563 0.97 -18.63 -8.90
CA MET A 563 0.46 -20.01 -9.00
C MET A 563 -1.06 -20.13 -8.92
N LYS A 564 -1.78 -19.03 -8.63
CA LYS A 564 -3.25 -18.97 -8.49
C LYS A 564 -3.93 -18.27 -9.67
N GLN A 565 -3.20 -17.90 -10.71
CA GLN A 565 -3.77 -17.29 -11.90
C GLN A 565 -4.61 -18.30 -12.66
N VAL A 566 -5.94 -18.10 -12.71
CA VAL A 566 -6.87 -19.05 -13.32
C VAL A 566 -7.02 -18.80 -14.83
N GLU A 567 -6.91 -19.86 -15.63
CA GLU A 567 -7.12 -19.80 -17.09
C GLU A 567 -8.51 -19.22 -17.43
N GLY A 568 -8.53 -18.26 -18.36
CA GLY A 568 -9.74 -17.61 -18.82
C GLY A 568 -10.36 -16.58 -17.83
N LYS A 569 -9.65 -16.24 -16.77
CA LYS A 569 -10.06 -15.18 -15.82
C LYS A 569 -8.97 -14.11 -15.71
N PRO A 570 -9.35 -12.81 -15.67
CA PRO A 570 -8.43 -11.77 -15.25
C PRO A 570 -7.91 -12.04 -13.83
N PHE A 571 -6.70 -11.59 -13.56
CA PHE A 571 -6.06 -11.76 -12.24
C PHE A 571 -5.65 -10.42 -11.64
N CYS A 572 -5.82 -10.27 -10.34
CA CYS A 572 -5.39 -9.09 -9.61
C CYS A 572 -4.74 -9.44 -8.26
N MET A 573 -4.00 -8.46 -7.74
CA MET A 573 -3.57 -8.41 -6.36
C MET A 573 -4.09 -7.12 -5.74
N THR A 574 -5.14 -7.21 -4.93
CA THR A 574 -5.78 -6.03 -4.37
C THR A 574 -5.16 -5.56 -3.05
N GLU A 575 -4.30 -6.38 -2.45
CA GLU A 575 -3.44 -5.94 -1.35
C GLU A 575 -2.08 -6.62 -1.43
N TRP A 576 -1.03 -5.81 -1.42
CA TRP A 576 0.33 -6.29 -1.35
C TRP A 576 1.27 -5.20 -0.85
N THR A 577 2.29 -5.58 -0.10
CA THR A 577 3.44 -4.74 0.21
C THR A 577 4.60 -5.59 0.76
N GLN A 578 5.82 -5.13 0.56
CA GLN A 578 6.98 -5.58 1.33
C GLN A 578 7.17 -4.60 2.48
N SER A 579 6.58 -4.93 3.62
CA SER A 579 6.36 -4.01 4.72
C SER A 579 7.64 -3.50 5.37
N ALA A 580 7.65 -2.20 5.73
CA ALA A 580 8.68 -1.66 6.60
C ALA A 580 8.68 -2.44 7.96
N PRO A 581 9.84 -2.60 8.62
CA PRO A 581 11.13 -1.99 8.36
C PRO A 581 12.07 -2.81 7.45
N ASN A 582 11.57 -3.67 6.57
CA ASN A 582 12.41 -4.36 5.60
C ASN A 582 13.23 -3.36 4.77
N GLN A 583 14.55 -3.59 4.68
CA GLN A 583 15.48 -2.65 4.03
C GLN A 583 15.42 -2.70 2.49
N TRP A 584 14.89 -3.80 1.92
CA TRP A 584 14.84 -4.06 0.49
C TRP A 584 13.50 -3.73 -0.16
N LYS A 585 12.59 -3.13 0.58
CA LYS A 585 11.18 -2.89 0.16
C LYS A 585 11.02 -2.16 -1.18
N ALA A 586 12.02 -1.36 -1.60
CA ALA A 586 11.98 -0.67 -2.89
C ALA A 586 12.11 -1.61 -4.12
N GLU A 587 12.41 -2.91 -3.94
CA GLU A 587 12.43 -3.90 -5.02
C GLU A 587 11.03 -4.35 -5.43
N CYS A 588 10.06 -4.27 -4.50
CA CYS A 588 8.78 -4.94 -4.63
C CYS A 588 7.90 -4.32 -5.74
N ALA A 589 7.78 -2.99 -5.77
CA ALA A 589 6.97 -2.31 -6.78
C ALA A 589 7.48 -2.51 -8.22
N PRO A 590 8.79 -2.44 -8.51
CA PRO A 590 9.33 -2.83 -9.81
C PRO A 590 9.06 -4.27 -10.20
N ILE A 591 9.21 -5.24 -9.28
CA ILE A 591 8.89 -6.65 -9.57
C ILE A 591 7.40 -6.80 -9.88
N MET A 592 6.51 -6.16 -9.10
CA MET A 592 5.07 -6.15 -9.37
C MET A 592 4.76 -5.58 -10.76
N ALA A 593 5.38 -4.46 -11.13
CA ALA A 593 5.13 -3.81 -12.41
C ALA A 593 5.66 -4.62 -13.61
N PHE A 594 6.92 -5.05 -13.55
CA PHE A 594 7.57 -5.66 -14.71
C PHE A 594 7.29 -7.16 -14.82
N TYR A 595 7.26 -7.88 -13.70
CA TYR A 595 6.97 -9.32 -13.73
C TYR A 595 5.48 -9.59 -13.52
N GLY A 596 4.82 -9.02 -12.54
CA GLY A 596 3.39 -9.23 -12.28
C GLY A 596 2.50 -8.65 -13.38
N MET A 597 2.46 -7.32 -13.49
CA MET A 597 1.61 -6.63 -14.48
C MET A 597 2.13 -6.81 -15.92
N GLY A 598 3.46 -6.90 -16.09
CA GLY A 598 4.11 -7.13 -17.38
C GLY A 598 4.05 -8.60 -17.81
N LEU A 599 5.08 -9.37 -17.42
CA LEU A 599 5.32 -10.73 -17.91
C LEU A 599 4.19 -11.73 -17.59
N GLN A 600 3.66 -11.72 -16.35
CA GLN A 600 2.54 -12.57 -15.95
C GLN A 600 1.19 -12.10 -16.52
N GLY A 601 1.12 -10.85 -16.98
CA GLY A 601 -0.08 -10.31 -17.60
C GLY A 601 -1.19 -9.97 -16.60
N TRP A 602 -0.90 -9.82 -15.31
CA TRP A 602 -1.91 -9.44 -14.30
C TRP A 602 -2.61 -8.14 -14.67
N ASP A 603 -3.91 -8.08 -14.43
CA ASP A 603 -4.76 -7.01 -14.96
C ASP A 603 -4.94 -5.85 -13.98
N ALA A 604 -4.83 -6.12 -12.67
CA ALA A 604 -4.95 -5.10 -11.65
C ALA A 604 -3.98 -5.35 -10.49
N SER A 605 -3.54 -4.26 -9.86
CA SER A 605 -2.62 -4.30 -8.72
C SER A 605 -2.87 -3.10 -7.83
N PHE A 606 -3.02 -3.32 -6.51
CA PHE A 606 -3.28 -2.26 -5.54
C PHE A 606 -2.29 -2.38 -4.38
N HIS A 607 -1.35 -1.45 -4.30
CA HIS A 607 -0.42 -1.39 -3.18
C HIS A 607 -1.16 -0.98 -1.89
N PHE A 608 -0.94 -1.70 -0.81
CA PHE A 608 -1.59 -1.46 0.46
C PHE A 608 -0.61 -0.80 1.46
N THR A 609 -0.85 0.44 1.93
CA THR A 609 -2.00 1.31 1.67
C THR A 609 -1.57 2.77 1.60
N GLN A 610 -2.31 3.57 0.88
CA GLN A 610 -2.10 4.99 0.71
C GLN A 610 -3.05 5.77 1.63
N SER A 611 -2.52 6.71 2.41
CA SER A 611 -3.33 7.49 3.35
C SER A 611 -2.95 8.97 3.46
N GLY A 612 -2.00 9.46 2.66
CA GLY A 612 -1.51 10.83 2.70
C GLY A 612 -2.01 11.72 1.56
N THR A 613 -1.76 13.00 1.67
CA THR A 613 -1.92 13.99 0.59
C THR A 613 -0.56 14.39 0.00
N ARG A 614 0.53 13.85 0.55
CA ARG A 614 1.93 14.14 0.21
C ARG A 614 2.82 12.95 0.55
N LEU A 615 4.08 13.02 0.16
CA LEU A 615 5.10 12.06 0.62
C LEU A 615 5.22 12.11 2.15
N GLY A 616 5.26 10.95 2.76
CA GLY A 616 5.46 10.81 4.20
C GLY A 616 6.92 11.07 4.60
N ASP A 617 7.12 11.71 5.73
CA ASP A 617 8.43 12.07 6.26
C ASP A 617 9.03 11.00 7.18
N GLY A 618 8.36 9.88 7.32
CA GLY A 618 8.88 8.77 8.10
C GLY A 618 7.95 7.57 8.23
N TRP A 619 8.50 6.46 8.73
CA TRP A 619 7.73 5.26 9.04
C TRP A 619 7.54 4.94 10.53
N PRO A 620 8.25 5.44 11.54
CA PRO A 620 7.79 5.40 12.94
C PRO A 620 6.55 6.25 13.13
N GLY A 621 5.52 5.66 13.75
CA GLY A 621 4.19 6.26 13.84
C GLY A 621 3.32 6.07 12.61
N MET A 622 3.86 5.53 11.51
CA MET A 622 3.12 5.00 10.37
C MET A 622 2.85 3.52 10.58
N SER A 623 1.86 2.97 9.88
CA SER A 623 1.69 1.53 9.81
C SER A 623 2.84 0.92 8.99
N SER A 624 3.10 -0.37 9.20
CA SER A 624 4.07 -1.11 8.37
C SER A 624 3.63 -1.18 6.89
N TYR A 625 2.36 -0.87 6.63
CA TYR A 625 1.76 -0.76 5.30
C TYR A 625 1.69 0.72 4.90
N THR A 626 2.64 1.21 4.14
CA THR A 626 2.62 2.60 3.66
C THR A 626 3.03 2.68 2.20
N THR A 627 2.23 3.40 1.41
CA THR A 627 2.54 3.72 0.01
C THR A 627 3.30 5.03 -0.11
N ASP A 628 3.09 5.95 0.82
CA ASP A 628 3.49 7.36 0.73
C ASP A 628 4.98 7.61 1.04
N THR A 629 5.86 6.71 0.60
CA THR A 629 7.31 6.87 0.71
C THR A 629 7.98 6.77 -0.67
N PRO A 630 9.18 7.33 -0.86
CA PRO A 630 9.92 7.19 -2.11
C PRO A 630 10.12 5.74 -2.56
N ALA A 631 10.28 4.81 -1.61
CA ALA A 631 10.44 3.38 -1.89
C ALA A 631 9.27 2.78 -2.70
N TYR A 632 8.07 3.34 -2.58
CA TYR A 632 6.88 2.91 -3.31
C TYR A 632 6.38 3.98 -4.26
N ILE A 633 5.63 4.98 -3.76
CA ILE A 633 4.97 5.97 -4.63
C ILE A 633 5.98 6.81 -5.41
N GLY A 634 7.20 6.98 -4.90
CA GLY A 634 8.29 7.61 -5.63
C GLY A 634 8.71 6.87 -6.90
N GLN A 635 8.40 5.56 -7.02
CA GLN A 635 8.67 4.80 -8.24
C GLN A 635 7.46 4.75 -9.19
N PHE A 636 6.26 5.06 -8.69
CA PHE A 636 5.02 4.93 -9.46
C PHE A 636 5.00 5.72 -10.77
N PRO A 637 5.54 6.94 -10.87
CA PRO A 637 5.59 7.63 -12.15
C PRO A 637 6.27 6.82 -13.26
N ALA A 638 7.44 6.25 -12.97
CA ALA A 638 8.18 5.42 -13.92
C ALA A 638 7.46 4.10 -14.22
N LEU A 639 6.92 3.45 -13.18
CA LEU A 639 6.22 2.16 -13.30
C LEU A 639 4.88 2.31 -14.00
N ALA A 640 4.08 3.32 -13.66
CA ALA A 640 2.82 3.63 -14.33
C ALA A 640 3.04 3.92 -15.81
N PHE A 641 4.11 4.68 -16.14
CA PHE A 641 4.45 4.96 -17.53
C PHE A 641 4.73 3.66 -18.30
N ALA A 642 5.51 2.76 -17.73
CA ALA A 642 5.81 1.47 -18.36
C ALA A 642 4.56 0.58 -18.51
N ILE A 643 3.69 0.52 -17.49
CA ILE A 643 2.48 -0.32 -17.49
C ILE A 643 1.47 0.20 -18.51
N HIS A 644 1.12 1.50 -18.43
CA HIS A 644 0.08 2.06 -19.29
C HIS A 644 0.46 2.12 -20.77
N ASN A 645 1.76 2.19 -21.07
CA ASN A 645 2.27 2.15 -22.45
C ASN A 645 2.72 0.74 -22.89
N GLY A 646 2.55 -0.29 -22.05
CA GLY A 646 2.85 -1.67 -22.44
C GLY A 646 4.32 -1.95 -22.75
N HIS A 647 5.26 -1.37 -21.99
CA HIS A 647 6.70 -1.52 -22.25
C HIS A 647 7.22 -2.94 -21.99
N ILE A 648 6.54 -3.72 -21.17
CA ILE A 648 6.82 -5.14 -20.96
C ILE A 648 5.63 -5.94 -21.50
N THR A 649 5.90 -6.76 -22.49
CA THR A 649 4.89 -7.61 -23.10
C THR A 649 4.64 -8.85 -22.25
N GLU A 650 3.40 -9.30 -22.26
CA GLU A 650 2.96 -10.51 -21.59
C GLU A 650 3.68 -11.75 -22.15
N GLY A 651 4.11 -12.62 -21.26
CA GLY A 651 4.81 -13.84 -21.62
C GLY A 651 3.85 -14.96 -22.09
N PRO A 652 4.36 -15.97 -22.79
CA PRO A 652 3.59 -17.17 -23.06
C PRO A 652 3.35 -17.95 -21.77
N ILE A 653 2.32 -18.81 -21.74
CA ILE A 653 2.11 -19.76 -20.65
C ILE A 653 3.27 -20.77 -20.66
N VAL A 654 4.03 -20.83 -19.57
CA VAL A 654 5.16 -21.76 -19.41
C VAL A 654 4.82 -22.95 -18.53
N ALA A 655 3.81 -22.81 -17.66
CA ALA A 655 3.24 -23.89 -16.87
C ALA A 655 1.74 -23.69 -16.70
N ALA A 656 0.96 -24.75 -16.96
CA ALA A 656 -0.48 -24.80 -16.79
C ALA A 656 -0.86 -26.07 -16.02
N ARG A 657 -1.36 -25.91 -14.81
CA ARG A 657 -1.89 -27.00 -13.99
C ARG A 657 -3.39 -27.12 -14.24
N ARG A 658 -3.84 -28.19 -14.93
CA ARG A 658 -5.24 -28.41 -15.24
C ARG A 658 -5.80 -29.54 -14.40
N LEU A 659 -6.82 -29.26 -13.64
CA LEU A 659 -7.41 -30.13 -12.63
C LEU A 659 -8.82 -30.56 -13.06
N THR A 660 -9.14 -31.80 -12.79
CA THR A 660 -10.51 -32.33 -12.86
C THR A 660 -11.23 -32.13 -11.53
N LYS A 661 -12.53 -32.38 -11.48
CA LYS A 661 -13.29 -32.40 -10.22
C LYS A 661 -12.79 -33.48 -9.27
N GLU A 662 -12.37 -34.61 -9.81
CA GLU A 662 -11.77 -35.71 -9.04
C GLU A 662 -10.47 -35.24 -8.38
N ASP A 663 -9.64 -34.48 -9.08
CA ASP A 663 -8.41 -33.89 -8.50
C ASP A 663 -8.74 -32.92 -7.37
N LEU A 664 -9.69 -31.99 -7.58
CA LEU A 664 -10.12 -30.99 -6.60
C LEU A 664 -10.60 -31.60 -5.29
N PHE A 665 -11.28 -32.74 -5.37
CA PHE A 665 -11.91 -33.40 -4.23
C PHE A 665 -11.28 -34.76 -3.92
N SER A 666 -10.03 -34.90 -4.26
CA SER A 666 -9.25 -36.12 -3.97
C SER A 666 -8.89 -36.26 -2.48
N GLY A 667 -9.01 -35.19 -1.69
CA GLY A 667 -8.51 -35.14 -0.31
C GLY A 667 -6.98 -35.05 -0.22
N LYS A 668 -6.32 -34.72 -1.33
CA LYS A 668 -4.85 -34.58 -1.47
C LYS A 668 -4.48 -33.25 -2.12
N ASP A 669 -3.20 -32.88 -2.05
CA ASP A 669 -2.70 -31.71 -2.76
C ASP A 669 -2.79 -31.88 -4.27
N ALA A 670 -3.70 -31.15 -4.90
CA ALA A 670 -3.92 -31.19 -6.34
C ALA A 670 -3.10 -30.16 -7.09
N LEU A 671 -2.79 -29.01 -6.48
CA LEU A 671 -2.04 -27.95 -7.15
C LEU A 671 -0.57 -28.30 -7.32
N LYS A 672 0.00 -29.08 -6.40
CA LYS A 672 1.42 -29.45 -6.41
C LYS A 672 2.30 -28.22 -6.67
N GLN A 673 2.17 -27.24 -5.81
CA GLN A 673 2.97 -26.03 -5.89
C GLN A 673 4.25 -26.21 -5.08
N ASP A 674 5.35 -25.67 -5.62
CA ASP A 674 6.58 -25.61 -4.88
C ASP A 674 6.40 -24.77 -3.63
N ALA A 675 7.03 -25.21 -2.55
CA ALA A 675 6.92 -24.55 -1.28
C ALA A 675 7.79 -23.31 -1.20
N THR A 676 7.25 -22.27 -0.60
CA THR A 676 8.08 -21.24 0.00
C THR A 676 7.99 -21.32 1.52
N LYS A 677 9.14 -21.41 2.16
CA LYS A 677 9.28 -20.91 3.52
C LYS A 677 9.33 -19.37 3.39
N GLY A 678 8.36 -18.66 3.92
CA GLY A 678 8.55 -17.24 4.15
C GLY A 678 7.69 -16.24 3.38
N GLY A 679 6.43 -16.52 3.09
CA GLY A 679 5.43 -15.46 2.98
C GLY A 679 4.71 -15.34 4.32
N TYR A 680 4.31 -14.14 4.71
CA TYR A 680 3.59 -13.93 5.97
C TYR A 680 2.35 -14.85 6.04
N ASP A 681 1.71 -15.08 4.92
CA ASP A 681 0.46 -15.83 4.81
C ASP A 681 0.52 -17.08 3.92
N VAL A 682 1.66 -17.37 3.27
CA VAL A 682 1.75 -18.51 2.35
C VAL A 682 2.71 -19.58 2.87
N LYS A 683 2.14 -20.66 3.35
CA LYS A 683 2.84 -21.92 3.67
C LYS A 683 2.55 -22.94 2.57
N THR A 684 3.35 -22.91 1.50
CA THR A 684 3.29 -23.96 0.49
C THR A 684 4.41 -24.98 0.74
N MET A 685 4.18 -26.26 0.43
CA MET A 685 5.15 -27.33 0.63
C MET A 685 5.72 -27.77 -0.72
N ILE A 686 7.03 -28.05 -0.79
CA ILE A 686 7.66 -28.62 -1.97
C ILE A 686 7.05 -30.01 -2.23
N VAL A 687 6.56 -30.21 -3.44
CA VAL A 687 5.96 -31.48 -3.85
C VAL A 687 6.64 -31.93 -5.15
N ASP A 688 7.07 -33.19 -5.17
CA ASP A 688 7.65 -33.82 -6.36
C ASP A 688 6.74 -33.65 -7.59
N GLY A 689 7.31 -33.17 -8.69
CA GLY A 689 6.59 -32.91 -9.94
C GLY A 689 5.71 -31.65 -9.89
N GLY A 690 5.95 -30.75 -8.94
CA GLY A 690 5.31 -29.44 -8.84
C GLY A 690 5.89 -28.42 -9.82
N THR A 691 5.19 -27.30 -9.99
CA THR A 691 5.68 -26.14 -10.76
C THR A 691 6.67 -25.36 -9.90
N PRO A 692 7.93 -25.16 -10.36
CA PRO A 692 8.91 -24.39 -9.60
C PRO A 692 8.51 -22.92 -9.56
N LEU A 693 8.83 -22.24 -8.46
CA LEU A 693 8.52 -20.80 -8.29
C LEU A 693 9.24 -19.94 -9.32
N GLU A 694 10.41 -20.34 -9.72
CA GLU A 694 11.23 -19.71 -10.75
C GLU A 694 10.51 -19.57 -12.10
N ALA A 695 9.49 -20.39 -12.36
CA ALA A 695 8.63 -20.26 -13.55
C ALA A 695 7.96 -18.87 -13.64
N PHE A 696 7.72 -18.21 -12.51
CA PHE A 696 7.24 -16.82 -12.44
C PHE A 696 8.12 -15.85 -13.25
N ALA A 697 9.42 -16.01 -13.19
CA ALA A 697 10.37 -15.15 -13.90
C ALA A 697 10.52 -15.51 -15.39
N MET A 698 10.01 -16.67 -15.83
CA MET A 698 10.13 -17.14 -17.22
C MET A 698 8.94 -16.75 -18.08
N GLY A 699 7.73 -16.82 -17.54
CA GLY A 699 6.48 -16.56 -18.26
C GLY A 699 5.27 -16.86 -17.40
N ARG A 700 4.09 -16.89 -18.00
CA ARG A 700 2.82 -17.06 -17.28
C ARG A 700 2.70 -18.45 -16.67
N VAL A 701 2.22 -18.48 -15.44
CA VAL A 701 1.87 -19.70 -14.69
C VAL A 701 0.37 -19.68 -14.43
N THR A 702 -0.34 -20.75 -14.81
CA THR A 702 -1.79 -20.79 -14.72
C THR A 702 -2.31 -22.07 -14.07
N VAL A 703 -3.54 -22.01 -13.56
CA VAL A 703 -4.32 -23.16 -13.11
C VAL A 703 -5.66 -23.19 -13.86
N GLY A 704 -6.09 -24.38 -14.31
CA GLY A 704 -7.39 -24.61 -14.97
C GLY A 704 -8.22 -25.63 -14.19
N PHE A 705 -9.55 -25.53 -14.27
CA PHE A 705 -10.50 -26.38 -13.54
C PHE A 705 -11.48 -27.15 -14.45
N GLU A 706 -11.28 -27.10 -15.74
CA GLU A 706 -12.11 -27.82 -16.70
C GLU A 706 -11.49 -29.16 -17.15
N GLY A 707 -10.45 -29.61 -16.44
CA GLY A 707 -9.66 -30.78 -16.84
C GLY A 707 -8.73 -30.45 -18.00
N GLY A 708 -8.14 -31.49 -18.57
CA GLY A 708 -7.19 -31.40 -19.66
C GLY A 708 -5.78 -31.80 -19.25
N LYS A 709 -4.85 -31.69 -20.19
CA LYS A 709 -3.46 -32.07 -19.92
C LYS A 709 -2.74 -30.95 -19.18
N THR A 710 -2.19 -31.28 -18.01
CA THR A 710 -1.22 -30.41 -17.35
C THR A 710 0.01 -30.25 -18.22
N GLU A 711 0.44 -29.02 -18.45
CA GLU A 711 1.56 -28.66 -19.30
C GLU A 711 2.63 -27.95 -18.50
N GLN A 712 3.86 -28.33 -18.75
CA GLN A 712 5.03 -27.63 -18.23
C GLN A 712 6.07 -27.62 -19.34
N ARG A 713 6.54 -26.44 -19.70
CA ARG A 713 7.59 -26.32 -20.73
C ARG A 713 8.92 -26.80 -20.18
N ASN A 714 9.82 -27.15 -21.09
CA ASN A 714 11.20 -27.35 -20.71
C ASN A 714 11.83 -25.99 -20.40
N PHE A 715 12.19 -25.76 -19.15
CA PHE A 715 12.75 -24.50 -18.67
C PHE A 715 14.24 -24.31 -19.01
N VAL A 716 14.95 -25.33 -19.51
CA VAL A 716 16.41 -25.29 -19.74
C VAL A 716 16.83 -24.11 -20.61
N LYS A 717 16.03 -23.74 -21.59
CA LYS A 717 16.33 -22.59 -22.49
C LYS A 717 16.40 -21.25 -21.74
N ASN A 718 15.55 -21.07 -20.75
CA ASN A 718 15.39 -19.81 -20.04
C ASN A 718 16.05 -19.81 -18.66
N TRP A 719 16.43 -20.97 -18.14
CA TRP A 719 16.96 -21.14 -16.79
C TRP A 719 18.37 -21.70 -16.79
N ASN A 720 19.33 -20.83 -16.66
CA ASN A 720 20.72 -21.20 -16.43
C ASN A 720 20.90 -21.50 -14.92
N GLN A 721 20.59 -22.72 -14.51
CA GLN A 721 20.65 -23.13 -13.10
C GLN A 721 22.06 -23.02 -12.49
N PRO A 722 23.16 -23.42 -13.17
CA PRO A 722 24.51 -23.28 -12.62
C PRO A 722 24.86 -21.83 -12.26
N ASN A 723 24.46 -20.88 -13.10
CA ASN A 723 24.72 -19.44 -12.89
C ASN A 723 23.61 -18.74 -12.11
N ARG A 724 22.51 -19.45 -11.81
CA ARG A 724 21.33 -18.91 -11.11
C ARG A 724 20.74 -17.70 -11.81
N ILE A 725 20.59 -17.77 -13.13
CA ILE A 725 20.04 -16.72 -13.99
C ILE A 725 18.82 -17.25 -14.75
N ILE A 726 17.78 -16.45 -14.78
CA ILE A 726 16.55 -16.70 -15.55
C ILE A 726 16.35 -15.55 -16.53
N ASP A 727 16.23 -15.88 -17.83
CA ASP A 727 15.75 -14.97 -18.84
C ASP A 727 14.25 -15.20 -19.09
N SER A 728 13.47 -14.13 -19.19
CA SER A 728 12.05 -14.26 -19.54
C SER A 728 11.89 -14.81 -20.96
N ALA A 729 10.78 -15.49 -21.21
CA ALA A 729 10.47 -16.00 -22.56
C ALA A 729 10.21 -14.89 -23.59
N THR A 730 10.12 -13.64 -23.16
CA THR A 730 10.00 -12.44 -23.99
C THR A 730 11.33 -11.77 -24.26
N ASP A 731 12.43 -12.24 -23.67
CA ASP A 731 13.78 -11.65 -23.71
C ASP A 731 13.88 -10.20 -23.16
N LEU A 732 12.78 -9.67 -22.58
CA LEU A 732 12.74 -8.31 -22.04
C LEU A 732 13.24 -8.19 -20.60
N LEU A 733 13.28 -9.30 -19.87
CA LEU A 733 13.63 -9.33 -18.46
C LEU A 733 14.69 -10.41 -18.20
N ALA A 734 15.57 -10.14 -17.23
CA ALA A 734 16.48 -11.15 -16.69
C ALA A 734 16.50 -11.05 -15.16
N TRP A 735 16.61 -12.20 -14.51
CA TRP A 735 16.68 -12.30 -13.03
C TRP A 735 17.90 -13.13 -12.64
N SER A 736 18.93 -12.46 -12.15
CA SER A 736 20.09 -13.10 -11.55
C SER A 736 19.84 -13.28 -10.05
N TYR A 737 19.27 -14.41 -9.65
CA TYR A 737 18.98 -14.65 -8.24
C TYR A 737 20.22 -15.13 -7.45
N GLY A 738 21.30 -15.48 -8.15
CA GLY A 738 22.61 -15.67 -7.55
C GLY A 738 23.24 -14.38 -7.08
N GLU A 739 23.01 -13.31 -7.82
CA GLU A 739 23.53 -11.97 -7.57
C GLU A 739 22.46 -11.03 -6.97
N GLU A 740 21.25 -11.54 -6.77
CA GLU A 740 20.10 -10.77 -6.28
C GLU A 740 19.88 -9.46 -7.06
N THR A 741 19.78 -9.58 -8.39
CA THR A 741 19.62 -8.43 -9.30
C THR A 741 18.68 -8.80 -10.44
N ILE A 742 17.74 -7.90 -10.77
CA ILE A 742 16.92 -8.00 -11.97
C ILE A 742 17.26 -6.89 -12.96
N PHE A 743 17.06 -7.22 -14.25
CA PHE A 743 17.30 -6.33 -15.37
C PHE A 743 16.06 -6.22 -16.23
N VAL A 744 15.67 -4.98 -16.55
CA VAL A 744 14.68 -4.67 -17.57
C VAL A 744 15.43 -4.24 -18.82
N LYS A 745 15.37 -5.09 -19.87
CA LYS A 745 16.16 -4.97 -21.10
C LYS A 745 15.34 -4.46 -22.28
N GLY A 746 14.11 -4.01 -22.05
CA GLY A 746 13.23 -3.56 -23.11
C GLY A 746 13.80 -2.38 -23.89
N PRO A 747 13.29 -2.10 -25.09
CA PRO A 747 13.80 -1.01 -25.92
C PRO A 747 13.49 0.37 -25.35
N LYS A 748 12.42 0.50 -24.55
CA LYS A 748 11.95 1.75 -23.98
C LYS A 748 12.39 1.86 -22.51
N THR A 749 11.54 1.54 -21.54
CA THR A 749 11.94 1.53 -20.13
C THR A 749 13.01 0.48 -19.89
N GLN A 750 14.08 0.91 -19.22
CA GLN A 750 15.15 0.04 -18.79
C GLN A 750 15.41 0.24 -17.30
N ALA A 751 15.81 -0.82 -16.61
CA ALA A 751 16.07 -0.74 -15.18
C ALA A 751 17.08 -1.78 -14.71
N LEU A 752 17.70 -1.47 -13.57
CA LEU A 752 18.48 -2.38 -12.76
C LEU A 752 18.00 -2.24 -11.32
N ILE A 753 17.57 -3.35 -10.71
CA ILE A 753 17.12 -3.38 -9.33
C ILE A 753 17.86 -4.49 -8.59
N GLY A 754 18.51 -4.16 -7.49
CA GLY A 754 19.19 -5.13 -6.64
C GLY A 754 20.62 -4.77 -6.30
N LYS A 755 21.40 -5.79 -5.92
CA LYS A 755 22.81 -5.66 -5.51
C LYS A 755 23.69 -5.30 -6.71
N THR A 756 24.57 -4.35 -6.53
CA THR A 756 25.49 -3.87 -7.56
C THR A 756 26.88 -4.51 -7.45
N ASN A 757 27.32 -4.80 -6.22
CA ASN A 757 28.61 -5.42 -5.93
C ASN A 757 29.79 -4.72 -6.63
N ASP A 758 29.78 -3.39 -6.69
CA ASP A 758 30.77 -2.55 -7.39
C ASP A 758 31.01 -2.92 -8.88
N ARG A 759 30.05 -3.58 -9.50
CA ARG A 759 30.15 -4.02 -10.90
C ARG A 759 29.72 -2.90 -11.86
N ALA A 760 30.29 -2.96 -13.06
CA ALA A 760 29.81 -2.19 -14.20
C ALA A 760 28.71 -2.99 -14.93
N PHE A 761 27.67 -2.29 -15.33
CA PHE A 761 26.53 -2.85 -16.06
C PHE A 761 26.39 -2.16 -17.42
N THR A 762 26.03 -2.94 -18.43
CA THR A 762 25.77 -2.44 -19.77
C THR A 762 24.44 -2.97 -20.27
N LEU A 763 23.51 -2.05 -20.55
CA LEU A 763 22.20 -2.29 -21.18
C LEU A 763 22.05 -1.26 -22.29
N GLY A 764 20.92 -0.56 -22.43
CA GLY A 764 20.83 0.71 -23.16
C GLY A 764 21.39 1.89 -22.39
N PHE A 765 22.01 1.61 -21.25
CA PHE A 765 22.82 2.53 -20.44
C PHE A 765 24.07 1.77 -19.94
N GLN A 766 25.08 2.51 -19.57
CA GLN A 766 26.21 1.99 -18.81
C GLN A 766 26.19 2.61 -17.42
N ALA A 767 26.46 1.82 -16.40
CA ALA A 767 26.44 2.27 -15.02
C ALA A 767 27.54 1.59 -14.23
N THR A 768 28.28 2.37 -13.43
CA THR A 768 29.19 1.87 -12.40
C THR A 768 28.73 2.44 -11.08
N PHE A 769 28.43 1.57 -10.11
CA PHE A 769 27.86 1.96 -8.84
C PHE A 769 28.88 1.87 -7.70
N LYS A 770 28.76 2.80 -6.73
CA LYS A 770 29.37 2.69 -5.39
C LYS A 770 28.33 2.30 -4.35
N THR A 771 27.04 2.61 -4.55
CA THR A 771 25.94 2.19 -3.67
C THR A 771 25.71 0.71 -3.85
N PRO A 772 25.70 -0.11 -2.78
CA PRO A 772 25.72 -1.57 -2.89
C PRO A 772 24.42 -2.20 -3.35
N TRP A 773 23.31 -1.48 -3.24
CA TRP A 773 21.99 -1.90 -3.67
C TRP A 773 21.21 -0.70 -4.23
N VAL A 774 20.56 -0.87 -5.37
CA VAL A 774 19.83 0.21 -6.04
C VAL A 774 18.54 -0.28 -6.68
N SER A 775 17.58 0.64 -6.84
CA SER A 775 16.49 0.57 -7.82
C SER A 775 16.64 1.77 -8.74
N ILE A 776 17.17 1.55 -9.95
CA ILE A 776 17.34 2.61 -10.94
C ILE A 776 16.54 2.30 -12.19
N ILE A 777 15.69 3.25 -12.60
CA ILE A 777 14.77 3.12 -13.72
C ILE A 777 14.96 4.29 -14.67
N PHE A 778 15.17 4.00 -15.95
CA PHE A 778 15.28 4.98 -17.04
C PHE A 778 13.97 4.93 -17.85
N THR A 779 13.22 6.03 -17.80
CA THR A 779 11.90 6.14 -18.45
C THR A 779 11.93 7.18 -19.55
N PRO A 780 11.76 6.78 -20.82
CA PRO A 780 11.70 7.72 -21.94
C PRO A 780 10.32 8.39 -21.98
N LEU A 781 10.23 9.65 -21.52
CA LEU A 781 8.97 10.39 -21.37
C LEU A 781 8.28 10.74 -22.69
N ASP A 782 9.00 10.64 -23.80
CA ASP A 782 8.51 10.79 -25.17
C ASP A 782 8.06 9.44 -25.82
N ASP A 783 8.06 8.38 -25.04
CA ASP A 783 7.67 7.02 -25.43
C ASP A 783 8.49 6.41 -26.60
N LEU A 784 9.64 6.97 -26.91
CA LEU A 784 10.59 6.43 -27.90
C LEU A 784 11.50 5.37 -27.26
N PRO A 785 12.19 4.54 -28.07
CA PRO A 785 13.28 3.72 -27.57
C PRO A 785 14.32 4.57 -26.84
N LEU A 786 14.85 4.07 -25.71
CA LEU A 786 15.70 4.84 -24.80
C LEU A 786 16.88 5.53 -25.53
N TYR A 787 17.49 4.84 -26.50
CA TYR A 787 18.62 5.39 -27.28
C TYR A 787 18.22 6.54 -28.25
N LYS A 788 16.91 6.69 -28.55
CA LYS A 788 16.34 7.76 -29.37
C LYS A 788 15.65 8.85 -28.57
N SER A 789 15.34 8.56 -27.30
CA SER A 789 14.59 9.49 -26.47
C SER A 789 15.35 10.77 -26.24
N LYS A 790 14.63 11.89 -26.36
CA LYS A 790 15.16 13.23 -26.09
C LYS A 790 14.81 13.73 -24.70
N HIS A 791 13.93 13.05 -24.00
CA HIS A 791 13.46 13.43 -22.66
C HIS A 791 13.31 12.20 -21.77
N ILE A 792 14.19 12.04 -20.80
CA ILE A 792 14.28 10.84 -19.97
C ILE A 792 14.15 11.24 -18.51
N LEU A 793 13.30 10.53 -17.78
CA LEU A 793 13.26 10.52 -16.32
C LEU A 793 14.17 9.39 -15.82
N ILE A 794 15.11 9.71 -14.92
CA ILE A 794 15.82 8.73 -14.12
C ILE A 794 15.20 8.74 -12.72
N THR A 795 14.70 7.59 -12.28
CA THR A 795 14.31 7.35 -10.89
C THR A 795 15.39 6.49 -10.25
N ALA A 796 16.13 7.07 -9.28
CA ALA A 796 17.31 6.44 -8.67
C ALA A 796 17.13 6.36 -7.15
N LEU A 797 16.76 5.19 -6.66
CA LEU A 797 16.51 4.90 -5.25
C LEU A 797 17.48 3.84 -4.73
N ALA A 798 17.74 3.91 -3.45
CA ALA A 798 18.42 2.88 -2.68
C ALA A 798 17.61 2.60 -1.41
N ARG A 799 18.26 2.29 -0.29
CA ARG A 799 17.56 2.02 0.97
C ARG A 799 17.07 3.32 1.61
N ASP A 800 16.11 3.17 2.48
CA ASP A 800 15.67 4.23 3.39
C ASP A 800 15.62 3.75 4.84
N LYS A 801 15.71 4.67 5.78
CA LYS A 801 15.55 4.43 7.21
C LYS A 801 15.16 5.71 7.93
N GLN A 802 14.61 5.59 9.13
CA GLN A 802 14.40 6.75 9.98
C GLN A 802 15.72 7.30 10.52
N THR A 803 15.75 8.59 10.81
CA THR A 803 16.85 9.21 11.54
C THR A 803 17.07 8.52 12.88
N GLY A 804 18.29 8.04 13.12
CA GLY A 804 18.61 7.28 14.33
C GLY A 804 18.17 5.81 14.34
N ALA A 805 17.52 5.33 13.28
CA ALA A 805 17.20 3.90 13.17
C ALA A 805 18.48 3.05 13.08
N LYS A 806 18.50 1.96 13.85
CA LYS A 806 19.63 1.02 13.92
C LYS A 806 19.14 -0.39 13.75
N TYR A 807 19.89 -1.14 12.94
CA TYR A 807 19.74 -2.58 12.78
C TYR A 807 20.97 -3.27 13.33
N ASN A 808 20.81 -4.52 13.75
CA ASN A 808 21.96 -5.40 14.00
C ASN A 808 22.71 -5.71 12.68
N THR A 809 23.86 -6.36 12.78
CA THR A 809 24.79 -6.53 11.64
C THR A 809 24.18 -7.25 10.44
N ASP A 810 23.29 -8.22 10.65
CA ASP A 810 22.65 -9.00 9.58
C ASP A 810 21.26 -8.46 9.17
N GLY A 811 20.81 -7.37 9.78
CA GLY A 811 19.51 -6.75 9.48
C GLY A 811 18.30 -7.52 10.00
N SER A 812 18.49 -8.61 10.74
CA SER A 812 17.41 -9.46 11.25
C SER A 812 16.68 -8.86 12.46
N ARG A 813 17.21 -7.77 13.01
CA ARG A 813 16.66 -7.09 14.18
C ARG A 813 16.77 -5.59 14.06
N LEU A 814 15.67 -4.90 14.33
CA LEU A 814 15.62 -3.45 14.53
C LEU A 814 15.93 -3.17 16.00
N GLU A 815 17.07 -2.54 16.27
CA GLU A 815 17.52 -2.18 17.63
C GLU A 815 16.96 -0.83 18.08
N SER A 816 16.71 0.07 17.12
CA SER A 816 16.05 1.36 17.33
C SER A 816 15.22 1.70 16.11
N ALA A 817 13.96 2.04 16.29
CA ALA A 817 13.08 2.45 15.21
C ALA A 817 13.42 3.84 14.65
N GLY A 818 14.11 4.67 15.43
CA GLY A 818 14.42 6.04 15.04
C GLY A 818 13.20 6.96 15.05
N THR A 819 13.35 8.12 14.44
CA THR A 819 12.30 9.15 14.33
C THR A 819 12.35 9.82 12.94
N ALA A 820 11.30 10.57 12.58
CA ALA A 820 11.36 11.43 11.39
C ALA A 820 12.55 12.43 11.48
N PRO A 821 13.08 12.89 10.35
CA PRO A 821 12.68 12.58 8.98
C PRO A 821 13.20 11.22 8.48
N LEU A 822 12.55 10.71 7.44
CA LEU A 822 13.06 9.59 6.67
C LEU A 822 14.37 9.99 5.99
N LEU A 823 15.40 9.18 6.14
CA LEU A 823 16.68 9.33 5.45
C LEU A 823 16.72 8.43 4.22
N LEU A 824 17.17 8.98 3.10
CA LEU A 824 17.37 8.26 1.86
C LEU A 824 18.87 8.03 1.65
N GLU A 825 19.26 6.80 1.32
CA GLU A 825 20.59 6.46 0.86
C GLU A 825 20.75 6.99 -0.58
N PRO A 826 21.75 7.80 -0.88
CA PRO A 826 21.94 8.29 -2.22
C PRO A 826 22.43 7.19 -3.15
N VAL A 827 21.91 7.16 -4.37
CA VAL A 827 22.52 6.36 -5.43
C VAL A 827 23.77 7.07 -5.91
N GLN A 828 24.91 6.46 -5.67
CA GLN A 828 26.20 6.91 -6.18
C GLN A 828 26.55 6.09 -7.40
N ALA A 829 26.50 6.71 -8.57
CA ALA A 829 26.75 6.03 -9.84
C ALA A 829 27.30 6.98 -10.90
N THR A 830 28.23 6.47 -11.71
CA THR A 830 28.59 7.10 -12.98
C THR A 830 27.78 6.44 -14.08
N LEU A 831 27.02 7.23 -14.81
CA LEU A 831 26.03 6.82 -15.77
C LEU A 831 26.35 7.35 -17.16
N SER A 832 26.09 6.54 -18.19
CA SER A 832 26.09 6.93 -19.59
C SER A 832 24.91 6.26 -20.27
N ILE A 833 24.13 7.00 -21.05
CA ILE A 833 22.94 6.48 -21.73
C ILE A 833 23.25 6.38 -23.23
N THR A 834 23.03 5.20 -23.81
CA THR A 834 23.27 4.94 -25.25
C THR A 834 22.46 5.90 -26.13
N GLY A 835 23.05 6.43 -27.17
CA GLY A 835 22.46 7.38 -28.10
C GLY A 835 23.18 8.74 -28.13
N ALA A 836 22.44 9.81 -28.40
CA ALA A 836 23.02 11.16 -28.38
C ALA A 836 23.43 11.55 -26.96
N LYS A 837 24.50 12.33 -26.85
CA LYS A 837 24.96 12.85 -25.54
C LYS A 837 23.87 13.70 -24.91
N PRO A 838 23.71 13.66 -23.58
CA PRO A 838 22.83 14.58 -22.86
C PRO A 838 23.26 16.06 -23.09
N ALA A 839 22.30 16.91 -23.40
CA ALA A 839 22.46 18.36 -23.38
C ALA A 839 22.40 18.90 -21.95
N SER A 840 21.59 18.31 -21.12
CA SER A 840 21.50 18.64 -19.68
C SER A 840 21.06 17.43 -18.85
N VAL A 841 21.55 17.42 -17.60
CA VAL A 841 21.10 16.51 -16.55
C VAL A 841 20.74 17.38 -15.32
N THR A 842 19.45 17.45 -14.99
CA THR A 842 18.95 18.33 -13.94
C THR A 842 18.37 17.51 -12.79
N PRO A 843 18.84 17.69 -11.54
CA PRO A 843 18.20 17.05 -10.39
C PRO A 843 16.81 17.66 -10.15
N CYS A 844 15.87 16.86 -9.68
CA CYS A 844 14.51 17.30 -9.39
C CYS A 844 14.22 17.22 -7.89
N ASP A 845 13.23 17.99 -7.45
CA ASP A 845 12.67 17.88 -6.11
C ASP A 845 11.91 16.54 -5.91
N PRO A 846 11.43 16.22 -4.69
CA PRO A 846 10.70 14.99 -4.43
C PRO A 846 9.41 14.80 -5.25
N TYR A 847 8.91 15.85 -5.90
CA TYR A 847 7.73 15.81 -6.77
C TYR A 847 8.05 15.94 -8.25
N GLY A 848 9.35 15.78 -8.61
CA GLY A 848 9.81 15.74 -9.98
C GLY A 848 9.91 17.09 -10.67
N VAL A 849 9.91 18.19 -9.92
CA VAL A 849 10.13 19.53 -10.49
C VAL A 849 11.64 19.78 -10.63
N PRO A 850 12.16 20.05 -11.84
CA PRO A 850 13.57 20.36 -12.03
C PRO A 850 14.03 21.53 -11.16
N MET A 851 15.11 21.34 -10.41
CA MET A 851 15.63 22.34 -9.47
C MET A 851 16.27 23.52 -10.22
N PRO A 852 15.81 24.76 -10.03
CA PRO A 852 16.33 25.92 -10.74
C PRO A 852 17.84 26.13 -10.48
N GLY A 853 18.60 26.35 -11.55
CA GLY A 853 20.05 26.64 -11.48
C GLY A 853 20.92 25.45 -11.01
N LYS A 854 20.34 24.23 -10.83
CA LYS A 854 21.12 23.04 -10.53
C LYS A 854 21.32 22.21 -11.80
N SER A 855 22.53 21.70 -11.98
CA SER A 855 22.87 20.84 -13.10
C SER A 855 23.95 19.85 -12.68
N VAL A 856 23.79 18.59 -13.08
CA VAL A 856 24.82 17.58 -12.91
C VAL A 856 25.85 17.77 -14.06
N PRO A 857 27.16 17.89 -13.75
CA PRO A 857 28.18 18.04 -14.78
C PRO A 857 28.22 16.83 -15.72
N ILE A 858 28.35 17.08 -17.01
CA ILE A 858 28.44 16.05 -18.07
C ILE A 858 29.87 16.03 -18.58
N ALA A 859 30.50 14.86 -18.56
CA ALA A 859 31.86 14.66 -19.07
C ALA A 859 31.92 14.72 -20.61
N ALA A 860 33.13 14.83 -21.16
CA ALA A 860 33.33 14.92 -22.60
C ALA A 860 32.80 13.71 -23.38
N ASP A 861 32.77 12.51 -22.76
CA ASP A 861 32.22 11.30 -23.34
C ASP A 861 30.67 11.17 -23.18
N GLY A 862 30.04 12.15 -22.53
CA GLY A 862 28.59 12.16 -22.26
C GLY A 862 28.18 11.45 -20.99
N SER A 863 29.13 10.91 -20.20
CA SER A 863 28.85 10.36 -18.88
C SER A 863 28.63 11.47 -17.85
N PHE A 864 27.91 11.12 -16.77
CA PHE A 864 27.64 12.01 -15.64
C PHE A 864 27.55 11.19 -14.34
N THR A 865 27.83 11.84 -13.22
CA THR A 865 27.82 11.19 -11.90
C THR A 865 26.70 11.74 -11.04
N ILE A 866 25.87 10.86 -10.49
CA ILE A 866 24.94 11.14 -9.41
C ILE A 866 25.54 10.60 -8.12
N ASP A 867 25.45 11.33 -7.01
CA ASP A 867 26.16 10.99 -5.78
C ASP A 867 25.49 11.50 -4.49
N GLY A 868 24.28 12.05 -4.57
CA GLY A 868 23.55 12.61 -3.44
C GLY A 868 23.80 14.09 -3.17
N THR A 869 24.76 14.72 -3.85
CA THR A 869 25.08 16.16 -3.68
C THR A 869 23.83 17.07 -3.77
N TYR A 870 22.89 16.72 -4.62
CA TYR A 870 21.65 17.47 -4.81
C TYR A 870 20.48 17.00 -3.94
N ARG A 871 20.64 15.97 -3.12
CA ARG A 871 19.57 15.35 -2.29
C ARG A 871 18.34 14.96 -3.14
N ALA A 872 18.60 14.43 -4.33
CA ALA A 872 17.60 14.07 -5.33
C ALA A 872 17.62 12.57 -5.63
N TYR A 873 16.47 12.03 -5.93
CA TYR A 873 16.31 10.67 -6.47
C TYR A 873 15.63 10.68 -7.84
N TYR A 874 15.22 11.86 -8.33
CA TYR A 874 14.76 12.08 -9.69
C TYR A 874 15.74 12.98 -10.44
N TYR A 875 15.99 12.62 -11.69
CA TYR A 875 16.81 13.44 -12.59
C TYR A 875 16.16 13.53 -13.95
N GLU A 876 16.09 14.74 -14.50
CA GLU A 876 15.68 15.02 -15.86
C GLU A 876 16.89 14.98 -16.78
N VAL A 877 16.83 14.18 -17.86
CA VAL A 877 17.86 14.19 -18.90
C VAL A 877 17.23 14.69 -20.20
N LYS A 878 17.81 15.74 -20.78
CA LYS A 878 17.46 16.27 -22.12
C LYS A 878 18.61 16.07 -23.09
N ARG A 879 18.26 15.78 -24.35
CA ARG A 879 19.19 15.57 -25.45
C ARG A 879 18.93 16.53 -26.60
#